data_69739792d6158f4e08cdf17d842a682b
#
_entry.id   69739792d6158f4e08cdf17d842a682b
#
_cell.length_a   1.000
_cell.length_b   1.000
_cell.length_c   1.000
_cell.angle_alpha   90.00
_cell.angle_beta   90.00
_cell.angle_gamma   90.00
#
_symmetry.space_group_name_H-M   'P 1'
#
loop_
_entity.id
_entity.type
_entity.pdbx_description
1 polymer ?
#
loop_
_entity_poly.entity_id
_entity_poly.type
_entity_poly.pdbx_seq_one_letter_code
_entity_poly.pdbx_strand_id
1 'polypeptide(L)'
;MKYVIALKHFQTNPHGDHMLNLAYHYGILYQEQHGDMLFFFREELADKRTARFFGDLLCAIFQTQYADRTYAYPTQFEPRFQISIYDVLFAFLSYVRGLTDAKHYKEVLRREFAKEKTEVSDTLPILYLLKDNTYSVTPLDACTYGYETKMVMAKWKLHGKTQARQGVRNKQRRAVYRNFSWENLYDRCPLYWDFTEGRIENTQDIYFLARGMCGAEKGKQKFLEIMHSDKNAERHYQNINWKEILTAIIKDNLPVPPCENCDYCDRCSHSENMLSTAKPTRREVCILKKERYVDLETAHQDLQNAFQTAMASAENKLYLIKGQTALGKTSTYLNYMKDSVRPVVIAVPTHELKQQIFYDANLHGIEAICATPDIATYGISEDVTEEMQDFYDIGAGAYALRFLAETLQHMGKDNPDYAKISRFLKDCKSTARFQGHIITTHAKLLHLPKEVFQTHDVILDEDIFRTIFRTESVSMQTLKKMTGSRYLPDSVKSRQNGICLKRGYHQMDEFAVELEEKQLRKIRHFGVNLYGLLRAKYIHADRERVTFLIEESLPDCKLVMLSATVCRELYQRVYPNRAIDFHECPKAEYKGHIFQYTDSSYSRYAFQNNYDKIRLLKELCRDTTVITFKDIEKEFITHYHFGNVEGINALKGKDLSVVGLPNLDEVVYGLYAMRAGTSLAKVHMYPQRITYQNKSFFLNTYKDETLRMVQTWLLSSQLEQAVGRARLLREDCRVFVYAGFPVEQAKYIYRLGVKETE
;
A
#
# COMPACT_ATOMS: atom_id res chain seq x y z
N MET A 1 26.29 -36.72 -29.97
CA MET A 1 25.03 -37.18 -30.63
C MET A 1 23.90 -36.72 -29.73
N LYS A 2 23.01 -35.92 -30.23
CA LYS A 2 21.85 -35.44 -29.45
C LYS A 2 20.72 -36.50 -29.56
N TYR A 3 20.07 -36.81 -28.47
CA TYR A 3 18.98 -37.80 -28.45
C TYR A 3 17.67 -37.11 -28.74
N VAL A 4 16.87 -37.73 -29.61
CA VAL A 4 15.48 -37.37 -29.90
C VAL A 4 14.60 -38.47 -29.34
N ILE A 5 13.52 -38.12 -28.68
CA ILE A 5 12.58 -39.09 -28.20
C ILE A 5 11.52 -39.33 -29.27
N ALA A 6 11.41 -40.57 -29.72
CA ALA A 6 10.41 -40.94 -30.70
C ALA A 6 9.39 -41.90 -30.05
N LEU A 7 8.11 -41.51 -30.10
CA LEU A 7 7.00 -42.33 -29.63
C LEU A 7 6.36 -43.08 -30.81
N LYS A 8 6.18 -44.38 -30.66
CA LYS A 8 5.70 -45.32 -31.66
C LYS A 8 4.18 -45.20 -31.86
N HIS A 9 3.75 -45.25 -33.12
CA HIS A 9 2.31 -45.28 -33.48
C HIS A 9 1.51 -44.27 -32.69
N PHE A 10 1.97 -43.01 -32.72
CA PHE A 10 1.42 -41.95 -31.92
C PHE A 10 -0.06 -41.73 -32.22
N GLN A 11 -0.89 -41.81 -31.15
CA GLN A 11 -2.29 -41.40 -31.21
C GLN A 11 -2.52 -40.43 -30.04
N THR A 12 -3.17 -39.32 -30.33
CA THR A 12 -3.52 -38.37 -29.30
C THR A 12 -4.64 -38.91 -28.42
N ASN A 13 -4.66 -38.47 -27.19
CA ASN A 13 -5.71 -38.68 -26.21
C ASN A 13 -5.90 -37.38 -25.40
N PRO A 14 -6.93 -37.22 -24.57
CA PRO A 14 -7.18 -35.97 -23.87
C PRO A 14 -5.96 -35.41 -23.07
N HIS A 15 -5.16 -36.30 -22.50
CA HIS A 15 -3.94 -35.87 -21.80
C HIS A 15 -2.81 -35.52 -22.76
N GLY A 16 -2.68 -36.29 -23.84
CA GLY A 16 -1.74 -36.01 -24.91
C GLY A 16 -2.05 -34.70 -25.62
N ASP A 17 -3.30 -34.43 -25.92
CA ASP A 17 -3.75 -33.20 -26.52
C ASP A 17 -3.42 -32.00 -25.61
N HIS A 18 -3.61 -32.14 -24.31
CA HIS A 18 -3.21 -31.11 -23.35
C HIS A 18 -1.70 -30.92 -23.35
N MET A 19 -0.91 -31.99 -23.38
CA MET A 19 0.53 -31.91 -23.45
C MET A 19 1.03 -31.26 -24.74
N LEU A 20 0.43 -31.60 -25.90
CA LEU A 20 0.76 -30.98 -27.17
C LEU A 20 0.37 -29.52 -27.23
N ASN A 21 -0.77 -29.15 -26.66
CA ASN A 21 -1.15 -27.75 -26.47
C ASN A 21 -0.14 -26.98 -25.62
N LEU A 22 0.31 -27.58 -24.54
CA LEU A 22 1.38 -26.99 -23.72
C LEU A 22 2.67 -26.88 -24.52
N ALA A 23 3.06 -27.92 -25.27
CA ALA A 23 4.23 -27.89 -26.13
C ALA A 23 4.13 -26.73 -27.14
N TYR A 24 2.96 -26.57 -27.77
CA TYR A 24 2.69 -25.47 -28.71
C TYR A 24 2.86 -24.09 -28.05
N HIS A 25 2.13 -23.86 -26.96
CA HIS A 25 2.16 -22.57 -26.25
C HIS A 25 3.52 -22.26 -25.64
N TYR A 26 4.31 -23.29 -25.35
CA TYR A 26 5.57 -23.16 -24.62
C TYR A 26 6.80 -23.45 -25.48
N GLY A 27 6.60 -23.58 -26.79
CA GLY A 27 7.68 -23.70 -27.76
C GLY A 27 8.48 -24.99 -27.66
N ILE A 28 7.90 -26.06 -27.10
CA ILE A 28 8.50 -27.40 -27.17
C ILE A 28 8.30 -27.91 -28.58
N LEU A 29 9.38 -28.18 -29.28
CA LEU A 29 9.32 -28.63 -30.67
C LEU A 29 8.93 -30.12 -30.74
N TYR A 30 7.95 -30.47 -31.56
CA TYR A 30 7.63 -31.84 -31.91
C TYR A 30 7.23 -31.97 -33.39
N GLN A 31 7.38 -33.16 -33.93
CA GLN A 31 7.08 -33.44 -35.35
C GLN A 31 6.65 -34.91 -35.50
N GLU A 32 5.59 -35.14 -36.27
CA GLU A 32 5.27 -36.47 -36.71
C GLU A 32 6.12 -36.90 -37.91
N GLN A 33 6.69 -38.09 -37.82
CA GLN A 33 7.48 -38.68 -38.92
C GLN A 33 7.26 -40.20 -38.98
N HIS A 34 6.76 -40.71 -40.11
CA HIS A 34 6.51 -42.11 -40.33
C HIS A 34 5.60 -42.77 -39.28
N GLY A 35 4.61 -42.03 -38.79
CA GLY A 35 3.69 -42.50 -37.75
C GLY A 35 4.26 -42.47 -36.31
N ASP A 36 5.47 -41.98 -36.15
CA ASP A 36 6.09 -41.75 -34.85
C ASP A 36 6.10 -40.25 -34.52
N MET A 37 5.88 -39.89 -33.25
CA MET A 37 5.99 -38.53 -32.81
C MET A 37 7.37 -38.24 -32.22
N LEU A 38 8.10 -37.30 -32.80
CA LEU A 38 9.44 -36.90 -32.39
C LEU A 38 9.34 -35.67 -31.49
N PHE A 39 9.96 -35.74 -30.31
CA PHE A 39 10.07 -34.63 -29.38
C PHE A 39 11.52 -34.13 -29.32
N PHE A 40 11.73 -32.83 -29.55
CA PHE A 40 13.01 -32.16 -29.55
C PHE A 40 13.12 -31.30 -28.30
N PHE A 41 14.04 -31.65 -27.42
CA PHE A 41 14.27 -30.90 -26.21
C PHE A 41 15.48 -30.00 -26.34
N ARG A 42 15.43 -28.86 -25.70
CA ARG A 42 16.50 -27.87 -25.72
C ARG A 42 17.75 -28.34 -24.96
N GLU A 43 17.54 -28.89 -23.77
CA GLU A 43 18.65 -29.49 -23.04
C GLU A 43 19.20 -30.61 -23.85
N GLU A 44 20.52 -30.57 -24.11
CA GLU A 44 21.16 -31.67 -24.80
C GLU A 44 20.93 -32.95 -24.02
N LEU A 45 20.06 -33.81 -24.52
CA LEU A 45 19.93 -35.15 -24.00
C LEU A 45 21.17 -35.95 -24.40
N ALA A 46 22.33 -35.47 -23.98
CA ALA A 46 23.63 -36.11 -24.24
C ALA A 46 23.79 -37.39 -23.44
N ASP A 47 23.07 -37.47 -22.30
CA ASP A 47 23.01 -38.68 -21.49
C ASP A 47 21.82 -39.55 -21.81
N LYS A 48 22.11 -40.78 -22.22
CA LYS A 48 21.10 -41.81 -22.55
C LYS A 48 20.13 -42.05 -21.40
N ARG A 49 20.55 -41.91 -20.15
CA ARG A 49 19.71 -42.09 -18.98
C ARG A 49 18.65 -41.00 -18.87
N THR A 50 19.04 -39.74 -19.08
CA THR A 50 18.11 -38.58 -19.09
C THR A 50 17.13 -38.68 -20.24
N ALA A 51 17.59 -39.03 -21.47
CA ALA A 51 16.72 -39.26 -22.59
C ALA A 51 15.67 -40.35 -22.32
N ARG A 52 16.10 -41.45 -21.72
CA ARG A 52 15.18 -42.54 -21.34
C ARG A 52 14.17 -42.13 -20.26
N PHE A 53 14.59 -41.30 -19.31
CA PHE A 53 13.70 -40.79 -18.29
C PHE A 53 12.57 -39.96 -18.91
N PHE A 54 12.89 -38.99 -19.77
CA PHE A 54 11.86 -38.17 -20.46
C PHE A 54 11.00 -39.03 -21.36
N GLY A 55 11.57 -40.01 -22.06
CA GLY A 55 10.83 -40.91 -22.88
C GLY A 55 9.85 -41.79 -22.09
N ASP A 56 10.27 -42.34 -20.93
CA ASP A 56 9.37 -43.09 -20.05
C ASP A 56 8.20 -42.21 -19.56
N LEU A 57 8.43 -40.92 -19.27
CA LEU A 57 7.38 -39.99 -18.90
C LEU A 57 6.40 -39.71 -20.04
N LEU A 58 6.91 -39.45 -21.26
CA LEU A 58 6.08 -39.24 -22.41
C LEU A 58 5.29 -40.51 -22.82
N CYS A 59 5.91 -41.68 -22.74
CA CYS A 59 5.20 -42.94 -22.96
C CYS A 59 4.05 -43.13 -21.96
N ALA A 60 4.22 -42.77 -20.71
CA ALA A 60 3.16 -42.85 -19.70
C ALA A 60 2.03 -41.84 -19.99
N ILE A 61 2.34 -40.62 -20.46
CA ILE A 61 1.34 -39.63 -20.81
C ILE A 61 0.53 -40.02 -22.04
N PHE A 62 1.19 -40.49 -23.10
CA PHE A 62 0.56 -40.81 -24.37
C PHE A 62 0.12 -42.29 -24.46
N GLN A 63 0.31 -43.06 -23.42
CA GLN A 63 0.00 -44.51 -23.40
C GLN A 63 0.58 -45.27 -24.60
N THR A 64 1.80 -44.98 -24.94
CA THR A 64 2.51 -45.54 -26.09
C THR A 64 3.89 -46.11 -25.69
N GLN A 65 4.62 -46.64 -26.63
CA GLN A 65 5.96 -47.17 -26.46
C GLN A 65 6.99 -46.40 -27.26
N TYR A 66 8.27 -46.62 -26.97
CA TYR A 66 9.35 -46.07 -27.80
C TYR A 66 9.28 -46.63 -29.23
N ALA A 67 9.56 -45.78 -30.19
CA ALA A 67 9.75 -46.20 -31.56
C ALA A 67 11.05 -47.01 -31.68
N ASP A 68 11.01 -48.03 -32.52
CA ASP A 68 12.17 -48.90 -32.79
C ASP A 68 13.23 -48.19 -33.65
N ARG A 69 12.90 -47.03 -34.19
CA ARG A 69 13.76 -46.24 -35.07
C ARG A 69 14.59 -45.22 -34.25
N THR A 70 15.84 -45.07 -34.63
CA THR A 70 16.71 -44.06 -34.07
C THR A 70 16.71 -42.82 -34.98
N TYR A 71 16.27 -41.73 -34.46
CA TYR A 71 16.29 -40.44 -35.17
C TYR A 71 17.46 -39.61 -34.68
N ALA A 72 18.23 -39.06 -35.62
CA ALA A 72 19.27 -38.09 -35.36
C ALA A 72 18.91 -36.81 -36.08
N TYR A 73 18.95 -35.67 -35.39
CA TYR A 73 18.76 -34.39 -36.05
C TYR A 73 20.11 -33.70 -36.28
N PRO A 74 20.18 -32.83 -37.32
CA PRO A 74 21.42 -32.14 -37.64
C PRO A 74 21.94 -31.32 -36.47
N THR A 75 23.25 -31.29 -36.28
CA THR A 75 23.92 -30.52 -35.23
C THR A 75 23.73 -29.01 -35.36
N GLN A 76 23.32 -28.53 -36.56
CA GLN A 76 22.99 -27.13 -36.81
C GLN A 76 21.61 -26.73 -36.30
N PHE A 77 20.79 -27.69 -35.91
CA PHE A 77 19.47 -27.49 -35.39
C PHE A 77 19.54 -27.36 -33.86
N GLU A 78 19.72 -26.13 -33.37
CA GLU A 78 19.69 -25.84 -31.95
C GLU A 78 18.31 -25.26 -31.59
N PRO A 79 17.46 -26.03 -30.90
CA PRO A 79 16.24 -25.44 -30.33
C PRO A 79 16.63 -24.35 -29.36
N ARG A 80 16.15 -23.14 -29.57
CA ARG A 80 16.47 -21.95 -28.75
C ARG A 80 15.47 -21.79 -27.61
N PHE A 81 15.38 -22.74 -26.70
CA PHE A 81 14.50 -22.65 -25.54
C PHE A 81 15.30 -22.56 -24.24
N GLN A 82 14.82 -21.75 -23.28
CA GLN A 82 15.36 -21.67 -21.93
C GLN A 82 14.47 -22.36 -20.89
N ILE A 83 13.50 -23.13 -21.33
CA ILE A 83 12.57 -23.85 -20.46
C ILE A 83 13.19 -25.13 -19.96
N SER A 84 13.12 -25.35 -18.64
CA SER A 84 13.42 -26.64 -18.07
C SER A 84 12.24 -27.60 -18.34
N ILE A 85 12.39 -28.44 -19.36
CA ILE A 85 11.40 -29.47 -19.68
C ILE A 85 11.15 -30.38 -18.48
N TYR A 86 12.18 -30.64 -17.71
CA TYR A 86 12.06 -31.45 -16.49
C TYR A 86 11.08 -30.83 -15.49
N ASP A 87 11.24 -29.54 -15.19
CA ASP A 87 10.35 -28.85 -14.26
C ASP A 87 8.90 -28.77 -14.79
N VAL A 88 8.73 -28.55 -16.09
CA VAL A 88 7.41 -28.53 -16.75
C VAL A 88 6.73 -29.88 -16.69
N LEU A 89 7.41 -30.97 -17.09
CA LEU A 89 6.87 -32.32 -17.05
C LEU A 89 6.58 -32.77 -15.62
N PHE A 90 7.46 -32.46 -14.68
CA PHE A 90 7.25 -32.79 -13.29
C PHE A 90 6.03 -32.05 -12.68
N ALA A 91 5.89 -30.76 -12.98
CA ALA A 91 4.74 -29.98 -12.55
C ALA A 91 3.44 -30.52 -13.18
N PHE A 92 3.47 -30.86 -14.45
CA PHE A 92 2.34 -31.46 -15.16
C PHE A 92 1.92 -32.80 -14.57
N LEU A 93 2.85 -33.72 -14.39
CA LEU A 93 2.57 -35.02 -13.77
C LEU A 93 2.07 -34.89 -12.33
N SER A 94 2.60 -33.96 -11.58
CA SER A 94 2.14 -33.67 -10.23
C SER A 94 0.70 -33.14 -10.22
N TYR A 95 0.33 -32.33 -11.21
CA TYR A 95 -1.02 -31.83 -11.39
C TYR A 95 -1.98 -32.95 -11.78
N VAL A 96 -1.65 -33.74 -12.79
CA VAL A 96 -2.46 -34.90 -13.26
C VAL A 96 -2.74 -35.91 -12.13
N ARG A 97 -1.76 -36.09 -11.25
CA ARG A 97 -1.91 -37.00 -10.07
C ARG A 97 -2.66 -36.37 -8.90
N GLY A 98 -3.12 -35.12 -9.02
CA GLY A 98 -3.78 -34.41 -7.93
C GLY A 98 -2.86 -34.12 -6.74
N LEU A 99 -1.54 -34.13 -6.90
CA LEU A 99 -0.55 -33.83 -5.87
C LEU A 99 -0.36 -32.29 -5.71
N THR A 100 -0.64 -31.54 -6.77
CA THR A 100 -0.60 -30.08 -6.79
C THR A 100 -1.87 -29.53 -7.45
N ASP A 101 -2.21 -28.29 -7.12
CA ASP A 101 -3.32 -27.61 -7.76
C ASP A 101 -2.90 -26.97 -9.11
N ALA A 102 -3.90 -26.65 -9.92
CA ALA A 102 -3.68 -25.96 -11.21
C ALA A 102 -2.91 -24.63 -11.06
N LYS A 103 -2.97 -24.00 -9.90
CA LYS A 103 -2.27 -22.75 -9.64
C LYS A 103 -0.77 -22.97 -9.54
N HIS A 104 -0.34 -24.01 -8.83
CA HIS A 104 1.09 -24.35 -8.72
C HIS A 104 1.66 -24.74 -10.09
N TYR A 105 0.92 -25.52 -10.85
CA TYR A 105 1.30 -25.89 -12.21
C TYR A 105 1.46 -24.65 -13.10
N LYS A 106 0.47 -23.76 -13.12
CA LYS A 106 0.54 -22.47 -13.86
C LYS A 106 1.67 -21.57 -13.38
N GLU A 107 2.04 -21.62 -12.10
CA GLU A 107 3.13 -20.83 -11.55
C GLU A 107 4.50 -21.34 -12.00
N VAL A 108 4.69 -22.65 -12.05
CA VAL A 108 5.90 -23.28 -12.62
C VAL A 108 6.03 -22.88 -14.11
N LEU A 109 4.93 -23.01 -14.86
CA LEU A 109 4.91 -22.64 -16.27
C LEU A 109 5.30 -21.15 -16.48
N ARG A 110 4.69 -20.25 -15.73
CA ARG A 110 5.01 -18.80 -15.82
C ARG A 110 6.47 -18.52 -15.48
N ARG A 111 7.02 -19.18 -14.48
CA ARG A 111 8.42 -19.02 -14.07
C ARG A 111 9.37 -19.44 -15.19
N GLU A 112 9.13 -20.61 -15.78
CA GLU A 112 9.96 -21.11 -16.86
C GLU A 112 9.84 -20.23 -18.11
N PHE A 113 8.64 -19.74 -18.38
CA PHE A 113 8.37 -18.81 -19.50
C PHE A 113 8.99 -17.43 -19.34
N ALA A 114 9.02 -16.88 -18.13
CA ALA A 114 9.65 -15.60 -17.88
C ALA A 114 11.15 -15.59 -18.18
N LYS A 115 11.76 -16.78 -18.31
CA LYS A 115 13.16 -16.93 -18.71
C LYS A 115 13.38 -16.77 -20.20
N GLU A 116 12.31 -16.86 -21.02
CA GLU A 116 12.40 -16.75 -22.46
C GLU A 116 11.97 -15.38 -22.98
N LYS A 117 12.95 -14.66 -23.51
CA LYS A 117 12.74 -13.46 -24.34
C LYS A 117 12.96 -13.74 -25.83
N THR A 118 12.91 -14.98 -26.27
CA THR A 118 13.32 -15.32 -27.61
C THR A 118 12.14 -15.50 -28.55
N GLU A 119 12.14 -14.73 -29.62
CA GLU A 119 11.38 -15.02 -30.82
C GLU A 119 11.78 -16.41 -31.33
N VAL A 120 10.84 -17.32 -31.36
CA VAL A 120 11.01 -18.61 -32.00
C VAL A 120 11.21 -18.33 -33.47
N SER A 121 12.36 -18.68 -34.01
CA SER A 121 12.67 -18.44 -35.43
C SER A 121 11.63 -19.11 -36.33
N ASP A 122 10.95 -18.33 -37.16
CA ASP A 122 9.95 -18.79 -38.15
C ASP A 122 10.54 -19.73 -39.20
N THR A 123 11.84 -20.00 -39.17
CA THR A 123 12.58 -20.82 -40.18
C THR A 123 12.62 -22.30 -39.85
N LEU A 124 12.03 -22.75 -38.70
CA LEU A 124 12.03 -24.15 -38.33
C LEU A 124 10.83 -24.89 -38.98
N PRO A 125 11.06 -25.94 -39.80
CA PRO A 125 9.97 -26.69 -40.46
C PRO A 125 8.90 -27.23 -39.48
N ILE A 126 9.30 -27.46 -38.28
CA ILE A 126 8.44 -27.99 -37.18
C ILE A 126 7.38 -26.98 -36.75
N LEU A 127 7.68 -25.68 -36.79
CA LEU A 127 6.70 -24.62 -36.45
C LEU A 127 5.53 -24.54 -37.45
N TYR A 128 5.75 -24.93 -38.70
CA TYR A 128 4.69 -24.99 -39.68
C TYR A 128 3.60 -26.02 -39.36
N LEU A 129 3.99 -27.16 -38.80
CA LEU A 129 3.05 -28.21 -38.36
C LEU A 129 2.22 -27.80 -37.15
N LEU A 130 2.78 -26.92 -36.29
CA LEU A 130 2.11 -26.44 -35.11
C LEU A 130 1.08 -25.34 -35.41
N LYS A 131 1.24 -24.58 -36.50
CA LYS A 131 0.32 -23.46 -36.85
C LYS A 131 -1.06 -23.96 -37.32
N ASP A 132 -1.13 -25.12 -37.89
CA ASP A 132 -2.36 -25.64 -38.49
C ASP A 132 -3.16 -26.57 -37.56
N ASN A 133 -2.62 -26.94 -36.39
CA ASN A 133 -3.25 -27.83 -35.43
C ASN A 133 -3.79 -27.08 -34.21
N THR A 134 -5.09 -26.81 -34.19
CA THR A 134 -5.77 -26.31 -33.00
C THR A 134 -6.09 -27.45 -32.05
N TYR A 135 -5.26 -27.65 -31.03
CA TYR A 135 -5.55 -28.55 -29.94
C TYR A 135 -6.45 -27.88 -28.89
N SER A 136 -7.53 -28.52 -28.51
CA SER A 136 -8.36 -28.06 -27.40
C SER A 136 -7.72 -28.48 -26.08
N VAL A 137 -7.61 -27.53 -25.13
CA VAL A 137 -7.14 -27.84 -23.77
C VAL A 137 -8.27 -28.54 -23.03
N THR A 138 -8.18 -29.84 -22.88
CA THR A 138 -9.15 -30.63 -22.11
C THR A 138 -8.72 -30.79 -20.67
N PRO A 139 -9.66 -30.77 -19.69
CA PRO A 139 -9.34 -31.06 -18.30
C PRO A 139 -8.73 -32.44 -18.14
N LEU A 140 -7.64 -32.53 -17.39
CA LEU A 140 -6.99 -33.82 -17.15
C LEU A 140 -7.73 -34.59 -16.07
N ASP A 141 -8.07 -35.84 -16.39
CA ASP A 141 -8.54 -36.81 -15.39
C ASP A 141 -7.33 -37.39 -14.64
N ALA A 142 -7.15 -37.00 -13.41
CA ALA A 142 -6.03 -37.39 -12.57
C ALA A 142 -6.01 -38.91 -12.28
N CYS A 143 -7.11 -39.62 -12.52
CA CYS A 143 -7.23 -41.07 -12.24
C CYS A 143 -6.68 -41.93 -13.35
N THR A 144 -6.74 -41.51 -14.60
CA THR A 144 -6.48 -42.33 -15.79
C THR A 144 -5.04 -42.82 -15.87
N TYR A 145 -4.05 -41.99 -15.51
CA TYR A 145 -2.62 -42.35 -15.59
C TYR A 145 -1.94 -42.53 -14.24
N GLY A 146 -2.70 -42.64 -13.18
CA GLY A 146 -2.18 -42.66 -11.82
C GLY A 146 -1.18 -43.81 -11.55
N TYR A 147 -1.39 -44.98 -12.15
CA TYR A 147 -0.51 -46.12 -11.95
C TYR A 147 0.78 -46.01 -12.76
N GLU A 148 0.70 -45.75 -14.05
CA GLU A 148 1.84 -45.64 -14.95
C GLU A 148 2.76 -44.49 -14.52
N THR A 149 2.18 -43.38 -14.16
CA THR A 149 2.94 -42.23 -13.64
C THR A 149 3.66 -42.57 -12.33
N LYS A 150 3.02 -43.33 -11.42
CA LYS A 150 3.65 -43.81 -10.20
C LYS A 150 4.84 -44.71 -10.49
N MET A 151 4.70 -45.63 -11.44
CA MET A 151 5.76 -46.56 -11.81
C MET A 151 6.96 -45.84 -12.40
N VAL A 152 6.74 -44.86 -13.30
CA VAL A 152 7.81 -44.05 -13.87
C VAL A 152 8.53 -43.24 -12.79
N MET A 153 7.80 -42.57 -11.90
CA MET A 153 8.39 -41.79 -10.82
C MET A 153 9.13 -42.66 -9.79
N ALA A 154 8.63 -43.84 -9.47
CA ALA A 154 9.31 -44.79 -8.58
C ALA A 154 10.63 -45.30 -9.19
N LYS A 155 10.61 -45.66 -10.47
CA LYS A 155 11.78 -46.12 -11.24
C LYS A 155 12.93 -45.11 -11.23
N TRP A 156 12.60 -43.81 -11.27
CA TRP A 156 13.60 -42.73 -11.32
C TRP A 156 13.87 -42.08 -9.98
N LYS A 157 13.35 -42.61 -8.87
CA LYS A 157 13.55 -42.10 -7.50
C LYS A 157 13.21 -40.60 -7.36
N LEU A 158 12.17 -40.14 -8.02
CA LEU A 158 11.74 -38.72 -7.98
C LEU A 158 10.96 -38.36 -6.69
N HIS A 159 11.07 -39.18 -5.65
CA HIS A 159 10.29 -39.05 -4.43
C HIS A 159 10.72 -37.97 -3.46
N GLY A 160 11.96 -37.45 -3.57
CA GLY A 160 12.54 -36.61 -2.53
C GLY A 160 11.77 -35.28 -2.24
N LYS A 161 11.14 -34.70 -3.25
CA LYS A 161 10.35 -33.45 -3.06
C LYS A 161 8.86 -33.70 -2.79
N THR A 162 8.37 -34.91 -3.08
CA THR A 162 6.96 -35.30 -2.89
C THR A 162 6.71 -35.98 -1.56
N GLN A 163 7.69 -36.65 -0.97
CA GLN A 163 7.52 -37.40 0.28
C GLN A 163 7.19 -36.50 1.49
N ALA A 164 7.67 -35.30 1.55
CA ALA A 164 7.32 -34.37 2.62
C ALA A 164 5.82 -33.99 2.65
N ARG A 165 5.07 -34.25 1.56
CA ARG A 165 3.63 -34.01 1.46
C ARG A 165 2.78 -35.27 1.50
N GLN A 166 3.38 -36.47 1.32
CA GLN A 166 2.64 -37.77 1.43
C GLN A 166 2.31 -38.16 2.87
N GLY A 167 2.98 -37.62 3.88
CA GLY A 167 2.69 -37.85 5.30
C GLY A 167 1.34 -37.29 5.78
N VAL A 168 0.63 -36.53 4.96
CA VAL A 168 -0.66 -35.91 5.30
C VAL A 168 -1.81 -36.53 4.50
N ARG A 169 -1.77 -37.83 4.22
CA ARG A 169 -2.95 -38.58 3.76
C ARG A 169 -3.85 -39.01 4.93
N ASN A 170 -3.94 -38.20 5.96
CA ASN A 170 -5.05 -38.24 6.87
C ASN A 170 -6.17 -37.38 6.28
N LYS A 171 -7.23 -38.09 5.77
CA LYS A 171 -8.56 -37.54 5.48
C LYS A 171 -8.47 -36.04 5.11
N GLN A 172 -8.21 -35.72 3.85
CA GLN A 172 -8.38 -34.34 3.39
C GLN A 172 -9.81 -33.95 3.74
N ARG A 173 -9.95 -33.25 4.86
CA ARG A 173 -11.20 -32.56 5.17
C ARG A 173 -11.43 -31.64 4.01
N ARG A 174 -12.62 -31.70 3.41
CA ARG A 174 -13.08 -30.76 2.40
C ARG A 174 -12.59 -29.36 2.76
N ALA A 175 -11.84 -28.71 1.86
CA ALA A 175 -11.40 -27.35 2.07
C ALA A 175 -12.63 -26.45 2.13
N VAL A 176 -12.99 -26.03 3.32
CA VAL A 176 -14.12 -25.09 3.52
C VAL A 176 -13.62 -23.70 3.18
N TYR A 177 -14.23 -23.10 2.19
CA TYR A 177 -13.95 -21.72 1.82
C TYR A 177 -14.46 -20.80 2.95
N ARG A 178 -13.56 -20.07 3.60
CA ARG A 178 -13.86 -19.17 4.73
C ARG A 178 -13.83 -17.68 4.36
N ASN A 179 -12.98 -17.31 3.42
CA ASN A 179 -12.79 -15.91 3.02
C ASN A 179 -13.46 -15.63 1.69
N PHE A 180 -14.77 -15.44 1.69
CA PHE A 180 -15.56 -15.03 0.53
C PHE A 180 -16.81 -14.29 0.99
N SER A 181 -17.45 -13.54 0.07
CA SER A 181 -18.68 -12.80 0.31
C SER A 181 -19.83 -13.40 -0.49
N TRP A 182 -20.98 -13.61 0.15
CA TRP A 182 -22.21 -14.01 -0.53
C TRP A 182 -22.74 -12.88 -1.45
N GLU A 183 -22.46 -11.62 -1.12
CA GLU A 183 -22.80 -10.46 -1.95
C GLU A 183 -21.96 -10.48 -3.24
N ASN A 184 -20.66 -10.72 -3.14
CA ASN A 184 -19.81 -10.90 -4.33
C ASN A 184 -20.27 -12.06 -5.21
N LEU A 185 -20.78 -13.13 -4.60
CA LEU A 185 -21.32 -14.26 -5.35
C LEU A 185 -22.63 -13.87 -6.06
N TYR A 186 -23.49 -13.10 -5.39
CA TYR A 186 -24.72 -12.56 -5.97
C TYR A 186 -24.42 -11.69 -7.20
N ASP A 187 -23.46 -10.80 -7.11
CA ASP A 187 -23.09 -9.89 -8.20
C ASP A 187 -22.38 -10.56 -9.38
N ARG A 188 -21.74 -11.73 -9.15
CA ARG A 188 -20.83 -12.32 -10.14
C ARG A 188 -21.25 -13.66 -10.68
N CYS A 189 -22.19 -14.33 -10.05
CA CYS A 189 -22.66 -15.65 -10.45
C CYS A 189 -24.13 -15.57 -10.87
N PRO A 190 -24.45 -15.52 -12.18
CA PRO A 190 -25.83 -15.44 -12.67
C PRO A 190 -26.70 -16.58 -12.16
N LEU A 191 -26.16 -17.79 -12.02
CA LEU A 191 -26.87 -18.94 -11.46
C LEU A 191 -27.25 -18.71 -9.99
N TYR A 192 -26.34 -18.18 -9.17
CA TYR A 192 -26.63 -17.88 -7.77
C TYR A 192 -27.61 -16.70 -7.63
N TRP A 193 -27.49 -15.71 -8.52
CA TRP A 193 -28.44 -14.59 -8.59
C TRP A 193 -29.86 -15.08 -8.92
N ASP A 194 -30.03 -15.91 -9.97
CA ASP A 194 -31.33 -16.49 -10.33
C ASP A 194 -31.89 -17.36 -9.20
N PHE A 195 -31.05 -18.05 -8.44
CA PHE A 195 -31.47 -18.82 -7.27
C PHE A 195 -32.00 -17.92 -6.15
N THR A 196 -31.33 -16.83 -5.84
CA THR A 196 -31.77 -15.88 -4.81
C THR A 196 -33.04 -15.16 -5.21
N GLU A 197 -33.24 -14.94 -6.52
CA GLU A 197 -34.46 -14.33 -7.07
C GLU A 197 -35.59 -15.31 -7.39
N GLY A 198 -35.40 -16.60 -7.10
CA GLY A 198 -36.40 -17.64 -7.32
C GLY A 198 -36.70 -17.91 -8.80
N ARG A 199 -35.75 -17.75 -9.70
CA ARG A 199 -35.95 -17.86 -11.15
C ARG A 199 -35.46 -19.18 -11.77
N ILE A 200 -34.85 -20.06 -10.97
CA ILE A 200 -34.37 -21.35 -11.48
C ILE A 200 -35.52 -22.31 -11.75
N GLU A 201 -35.51 -22.92 -12.91
CA GLU A 201 -36.51 -23.90 -13.33
C GLU A 201 -35.97 -25.34 -13.30
N ASN A 202 -34.65 -25.51 -13.43
CA ASN A 202 -34.01 -26.83 -13.52
C ASN A 202 -33.51 -27.32 -12.16
N THR A 203 -33.93 -28.51 -11.73
CA THR A 203 -33.49 -29.10 -10.46
C THR A 203 -31.98 -29.42 -10.46
N GLN A 204 -31.38 -29.68 -11.63
CA GLN A 204 -29.93 -29.94 -11.73
C GLN A 204 -29.12 -28.71 -11.36
N ASP A 205 -29.58 -27.54 -11.73
CA ASP A 205 -28.95 -26.24 -11.36
C ASP A 205 -28.98 -26.02 -9.86
N ILE A 206 -30.10 -26.37 -9.22
CA ILE A 206 -30.21 -26.32 -7.74
C ILE A 206 -29.25 -27.32 -7.09
N TYR A 207 -29.08 -28.51 -7.66
CA TYR A 207 -28.12 -29.49 -7.15
C TYR A 207 -26.66 -29.04 -7.36
N PHE A 208 -26.37 -28.35 -8.48
CA PHE A 208 -25.09 -27.76 -8.75
C PHE A 208 -24.77 -26.69 -7.68
N LEU A 209 -25.72 -25.81 -7.38
CA LEU A 209 -25.62 -24.81 -6.32
C LEU A 209 -25.45 -25.44 -4.94
N ALA A 210 -26.21 -26.49 -4.62
CA ALA A 210 -26.10 -27.22 -3.37
C ALA A 210 -24.68 -27.76 -3.16
N ARG A 211 -24.08 -28.37 -4.19
CA ARG A 211 -22.70 -28.84 -4.17
C ARG A 211 -21.72 -27.69 -4.00
N GLY A 212 -21.91 -26.62 -4.73
CA GLY A 212 -21.09 -25.41 -4.67
C GLY A 212 -21.13 -24.78 -3.29
N MET A 213 -22.31 -24.41 -2.84
CA MET A 213 -22.52 -23.72 -1.56
C MET A 213 -22.09 -24.55 -0.36
N CYS A 214 -22.29 -25.87 -0.38
CA CYS A 214 -21.76 -26.74 0.66
C CYS A 214 -20.21 -26.67 0.79
N GLY A 215 -19.46 -26.17 -0.15
CA GLY A 215 -18.03 -25.92 -0.07
C GLY A 215 -17.64 -24.72 0.80
N ALA A 216 -18.59 -23.86 1.15
CA ALA A 216 -18.37 -22.64 1.91
C ALA A 216 -18.71 -22.81 3.40
N GLU A 217 -18.08 -22.00 4.25
CA GLU A 217 -18.45 -21.89 5.66
C GLU A 217 -19.90 -21.39 5.76
N LYS A 218 -20.72 -22.07 6.57
CA LYS A 218 -22.18 -21.84 6.69
C LYS A 218 -22.97 -21.98 5.37
N GLY A 219 -22.36 -22.52 4.31
CA GLY A 219 -23.01 -22.63 2.99
C GLY A 219 -24.27 -23.47 3.00
N LYS A 220 -24.34 -24.57 3.77
CA LYS A 220 -25.56 -25.37 3.98
C LYS A 220 -26.68 -24.51 4.58
N GLN A 221 -26.36 -23.70 5.57
CA GLN A 221 -27.35 -22.82 6.24
C GLN A 221 -27.86 -21.77 5.26
N LYS A 222 -26.94 -21.13 4.53
CA LYS A 222 -27.29 -20.10 3.53
C LYS A 222 -28.14 -20.65 2.39
N PHE A 223 -27.84 -21.86 1.91
CA PHE A 223 -28.63 -22.52 0.90
C PHE A 223 -30.09 -22.75 1.37
N LEU A 224 -30.26 -23.27 2.59
CA LEU A 224 -31.61 -23.49 3.16
C LEU A 224 -32.35 -22.19 3.44
N GLU A 225 -31.65 -21.13 3.87
CA GLU A 225 -32.23 -19.80 4.04
C GLU A 225 -32.83 -19.26 2.73
N ILE A 226 -32.09 -19.36 1.61
CA ILE A 226 -32.56 -18.92 0.30
C ILE A 226 -33.70 -19.85 -0.17
N MET A 227 -33.56 -21.15 0.00
CA MET A 227 -34.56 -22.13 -0.39
C MET A 227 -35.90 -21.89 0.30
N HIS A 228 -35.89 -21.47 1.56
CA HIS A 228 -37.12 -21.18 2.32
C HIS A 228 -37.58 -19.71 2.22
N SER A 229 -36.97 -18.92 1.35
CA SER A 229 -37.44 -17.55 1.11
C SER A 229 -38.76 -17.53 0.32
N ASP A 230 -39.55 -16.46 0.47
CA ASP A 230 -40.81 -16.28 -0.24
C ASP A 230 -40.67 -16.41 -1.76
N LYS A 231 -39.54 -15.97 -2.30
CA LYS A 231 -39.20 -16.06 -3.75
C LYS A 231 -39.11 -17.50 -4.27
N ASN A 232 -38.75 -18.44 -3.41
CA ASN A 232 -38.60 -19.86 -3.73
C ASN A 232 -39.78 -20.75 -3.23
N ALA A 233 -40.70 -20.22 -2.43
CA ALA A 233 -41.70 -20.97 -1.70
C ALA A 233 -42.62 -21.86 -2.58
N GLU A 234 -42.96 -21.41 -3.79
CA GLU A 234 -43.86 -22.11 -4.71
C GLU A 234 -43.13 -22.92 -5.81
N ARG A 235 -41.83 -23.10 -5.71
CA ARG A 235 -41.03 -23.77 -6.73
C ARG A 235 -41.13 -25.30 -6.62
N HIS A 236 -41.17 -26.02 -7.76
CA HIS A 236 -41.33 -27.46 -7.84
C HIS A 236 -40.25 -28.27 -7.07
N TYR A 237 -39.05 -27.74 -6.91
CA TYR A 237 -37.97 -28.35 -6.16
C TYR A 237 -38.11 -28.27 -4.63
N GLN A 238 -39.15 -27.59 -4.11
CA GLN A 238 -39.46 -27.60 -2.67
C GLN A 238 -39.86 -28.96 -2.12
N ASN A 239 -40.42 -29.83 -2.97
CA ASN A 239 -40.81 -31.18 -2.59
C ASN A 239 -39.62 -32.13 -2.38
N ILE A 240 -38.41 -31.69 -2.63
CA ILE A 240 -37.17 -32.45 -2.49
C ILE A 240 -36.58 -32.22 -1.10
N ASN A 241 -36.15 -33.33 -0.44
CA ASN A 241 -35.49 -33.24 0.86
C ASN A 241 -34.03 -32.70 0.76
N TRP A 242 -33.88 -31.42 0.52
CA TRP A 242 -32.58 -30.79 0.39
C TRP A 242 -31.70 -30.90 1.64
N LYS A 243 -32.30 -31.03 2.82
CA LYS A 243 -31.54 -31.18 4.07
C LYS A 243 -30.74 -32.51 4.09
N GLU A 244 -31.32 -33.58 3.57
CA GLU A 244 -30.64 -34.87 3.40
C GLU A 244 -29.57 -34.81 2.29
N ILE A 245 -29.89 -34.22 1.14
CA ILE A 245 -28.98 -34.09 0.01
C ILE A 245 -27.72 -33.28 0.44
N LEU A 246 -27.90 -32.13 1.10
CA LEU A 246 -26.79 -31.34 1.60
C LEU A 246 -25.94 -32.09 2.64
N THR A 247 -26.60 -32.88 3.47
CA THR A 247 -25.90 -33.73 4.46
C THR A 247 -25.08 -34.82 3.78
N ALA A 248 -25.62 -35.48 2.73
CA ALA A 248 -24.92 -36.47 1.92
C ALA A 248 -23.71 -35.81 1.19
N ILE A 249 -23.90 -34.67 0.53
CA ILE A 249 -22.83 -33.91 -0.14
C ILE A 249 -21.65 -33.64 0.82
N ILE A 250 -21.95 -33.27 2.06
CA ILE A 250 -20.91 -32.96 3.07
C ILE A 250 -20.28 -34.26 3.58
N LYS A 251 -21.08 -35.30 3.86
CA LYS A 251 -20.60 -36.60 4.37
C LYS A 251 -19.71 -37.31 3.36
N ASP A 252 -20.12 -37.33 2.10
CA ASP A 252 -19.40 -38.01 1.01
C ASP A 252 -18.24 -37.16 0.47
N ASN A 253 -18.02 -35.95 1.06
CA ASN A 253 -16.95 -35.05 0.73
C ASN A 253 -16.88 -34.67 -0.76
N LEU A 254 -18.04 -34.48 -1.39
CA LEU A 254 -18.13 -34.16 -2.81
C LEU A 254 -17.44 -32.83 -3.13
N PRO A 255 -16.65 -32.74 -4.18
CA PRO A 255 -15.97 -31.53 -4.55
C PRO A 255 -16.95 -30.43 -5.01
N VAL A 256 -16.54 -29.17 -4.86
CA VAL A 256 -17.24 -28.05 -5.47
C VAL A 256 -17.16 -28.21 -6.99
N PRO A 257 -18.29 -28.20 -7.71
CA PRO A 257 -18.27 -28.44 -9.16
C PRO A 257 -17.58 -27.25 -9.88
N PRO A 258 -16.84 -27.53 -10.97
CA PRO A 258 -16.26 -26.45 -11.79
C PRO A 258 -17.34 -25.72 -12.57
N CYS A 259 -17.12 -24.43 -12.83
CA CYS A 259 -18.08 -23.59 -13.58
C CYS A 259 -18.26 -24.04 -15.04
N GLU A 260 -17.34 -24.77 -15.59
CA GLU A 260 -17.45 -25.38 -16.93
C GLU A 260 -18.64 -26.35 -17.06
N ASN A 261 -19.08 -26.95 -15.95
CA ASN A 261 -20.22 -27.88 -15.89
C ASN A 261 -21.53 -27.17 -15.47
N CYS A 262 -21.56 -25.84 -15.53
CA CYS A 262 -22.72 -25.03 -15.18
C CYS A 262 -23.50 -24.65 -16.45
N ASP A 263 -24.79 -24.82 -16.45
CA ASP A 263 -25.65 -24.46 -17.60
C ASP A 263 -25.65 -22.94 -17.90
N TYR A 264 -25.09 -22.14 -16.97
CA TYR A 264 -24.91 -20.68 -17.09
C TYR A 264 -23.50 -20.27 -17.53
N CYS A 265 -22.65 -21.20 -17.93
CA CYS A 265 -21.24 -20.90 -18.24
C CYS A 265 -21.08 -19.86 -19.37
N ASP A 266 -22.00 -19.82 -20.34
CA ASP A 266 -22.00 -18.84 -21.44
C ASP A 266 -22.33 -17.40 -20.99
N ARG A 267 -22.91 -17.25 -19.81
CA ARG A 267 -23.30 -15.95 -19.24
C ARG A 267 -22.26 -15.39 -18.28
N CYS A 268 -21.22 -16.14 -17.98
CA CYS A 268 -20.17 -15.73 -17.07
C CYS A 268 -18.78 -16.14 -17.57
N SER A 269 -17.75 -15.39 -17.20
CA SER A 269 -16.35 -15.59 -17.62
C SER A 269 -15.52 -16.38 -16.61
N HIS A 270 -16.12 -17.34 -15.87
CA HIS A 270 -15.44 -18.06 -14.80
C HIS A 270 -14.99 -19.45 -15.28
N SER A 271 -13.75 -19.80 -15.01
CA SER A 271 -13.18 -21.11 -15.36
C SER A 271 -13.00 -22.06 -14.18
N GLU A 272 -12.97 -21.55 -12.93
CA GLU A 272 -12.80 -22.39 -11.74
C GLU A 272 -14.17 -22.87 -11.21
N ASN A 273 -14.54 -22.50 -10.01
CA ASN A 273 -15.83 -22.82 -9.41
C ASN A 273 -16.50 -21.57 -8.85
N MET A 274 -17.81 -21.65 -8.58
CA MET A 274 -18.60 -20.50 -8.12
C MET A 274 -18.03 -19.83 -6.85
N LEU A 275 -17.41 -20.57 -5.94
CA LEU A 275 -16.84 -20.02 -4.71
C LEU A 275 -15.51 -19.29 -4.95
N SER A 276 -14.80 -19.63 -6.01
CA SER A 276 -13.57 -18.91 -6.37
C SER A 276 -13.87 -17.50 -6.86
N THR A 277 -15.04 -17.29 -7.49
CA THR A 277 -15.49 -15.99 -7.97
C THR A 277 -15.90 -15.07 -6.82
N ALA A 278 -16.43 -15.65 -5.75
CA ALA A 278 -16.84 -14.93 -4.54
C ALA A 278 -15.66 -14.59 -3.61
N LYS A 279 -14.48 -15.17 -3.84
CA LYS A 279 -13.28 -14.78 -3.10
C LYS A 279 -12.92 -13.35 -3.44
N PRO A 280 -12.75 -12.47 -2.45
CA PRO A 280 -12.24 -11.15 -2.71
C PRO A 280 -10.88 -11.27 -3.40
N THR A 281 -10.73 -10.64 -4.54
CA THR A 281 -9.44 -10.57 -5.22
C THR A 281 -8.45 -9.79 -4.34
N ARG A 282 -7.14 -9.86 -4.64
CA ARG A 282 -6.14 -9.03 -3.94
C ARG A 282 -6.44 -7.52 -4.03
N ARG A 283 -7.34 -7.14 -4.91
CA ARG A 283 -7.64 -5.73 -5.23
C ARG A 283 -8.95 -5.25 -4.63
N GLU A 284 -9.77 -6.17 -4.12
CA GLU A 284 -11.08 -5.83 -3.55
C GLU A 284 -10.98 -5.36 -2.11
N VAL A 285 -11.68 -4.28 -1.84
CA VAL A 285 -11.95 -3.77 -0.50
C VAL A 285 -13.28 -4.33 -0.04
N CYS A 286 -13.28 -5.10 1.06
CA CYS A 286 -14.50 -5.63 1.66
C CYS A 286 -14.91 -4.73 2.83
N ILE A 287 -16.12 -4.20 2.79
CA ILE A 287 -16.70 -3.45 3.90
C ILE A 287 -17.26 -4.47 4.90
N LEU A 288 -16.68 -4.52 6.10
CA LEU A 288 -17.06 -5.49 7.14
C LEU A 288 -18.30 -5.05 7.91
N LYS A 289 -18.48 -3.75 8.06
CA LYS A 289 -19.63 -3.16 8.75
C LYS A 289 -19.96 -1.84 8.08
N LYS A 290 -21.24 -1.66 7.71
CA LYS A 290 -21.72 -0.39 7.17
C LYS A 290 -21.63 0.69 8.24
N GLU A 291 -20.98 1.79 7.93
CA GLU A 291 -20.87 2.94 8.82
C GLU A 291 -22.20 3.71 8.83
N ARG A 292 -22.48 4.33 9.97
CA ARG A 292 -23.63 5.25 10.10
C ARG A 292 -23.09 6.67 10.04
N TYR A 293 -23.66 7.46 9.18
CA TYR A 293 -23.32 8.87 9.05
C TYR A 293 -24.43 9.71 9.68
N VAL A 294 -24.05 10.86 10.21
CA VAL A 294 -24.97 11.89 10.70
C VAL A 294 -25.02 13.05 9.71
N ASP A 295 -25.94 13.96 9.88
CA ASP A 295 -25.91 15.22 9.14
C ASP A 295 -24.73 16.11 9.57
N LEU A 296 -24.35 17.03 8.68
CA LEU A 296 -23.18 17.91 8.89
C LEU A 296 -23.34 18.80 10.14
N GLU A 297 -24.54 19.28 10.41
CA GLU A 297 -24.79 20.16 11.55
C GLU A 297 -24.60 19.42 12.89
N THR A 298 -25.14 18.21 13.01
CA THR A 298 -24.93 17.34 14.17
C THR A 298 -23.45 17.08 14.42
N ALA A 299 -22.69 16.74 13.37
CA ALA A 299 -21.25 16.51 13.51
C ALA A 299 -20.47 17.79 13.88
N HIS A 300 -20.88 18.93 13.33
CA HIS A 300 -20.27 20.23 13.66
C HIS A 300 -20.57 20.64 15.12
N GLN A 301 -21.80 20.45 15.57
CA GLN A 301 -22.19 20.75 16.96
C GLN A 301 -21.42 19.89 17.97
N ASP A 302 -21.23 18.61 17.64
CA ASP A 302 -20.41 17.71 18.47
C ASP A 302 -18.94 18.20 18.55
N LEU A 303 -18.35 18.62 17.42
CA LEU A 303 -17.02 19.24 17.38
C LEU A 303 -16.94 20.49 18.28
N GLN A 304 -17.94 21.37 18.19
CA GLN A 304 -17.98 22.58 19.03
C GLN A 304 -18.08 22.23 20.51
N ASN A 305 -18.95 21.29 20.89
CA ASN A 305 -19.10 20.85 22.26
C ASN A 305 -17.83 20.22 22.83
N ALA A 306 -17.19 19.34 22.07
CA ALA A 306 -15.92 18.71 22.46
C ALA A 306 -14.81 19.74 22.63
N PHE A 307 -14.72 20.70 21.70
CA PHE A 307 -13.77 21.79 21.77
C PHE A 307 -14.00 22.72 22.97
N GLN A 308 -15.22 23.15 23.21
CA GLN A 308 -15.56 23.96 24.36
C GLN A 308 -15.26 23.27 25.69
N THR A 309 -15.56 21.96 25.79
CA THR A 309 -15.25 21.13 26.95
C THR A 309 -13.74 21.09 27.20
N ALA A 310 -12.93 20.87 26.17
CA ALA A 310 -11.48 20.88 26.26
C ALA A 310 -10.92 22.25 26.66
N MET A 311 -11.47 23.33 26.09
CA MET A 311 -11.03 24.71 26.43
C MET A 311 -11.41 25.11 27.84
N ALA A 312 -12.58 24.73 28.35
CA ALA A 312 -13.04 25.01 29.69
C ALA A 312 -12.27 24.24 30.77
N SER A 313 -11.64 23.12 30.43
CA SER A 313 -10.88 22.30 31.38
C SER A 313 -9.63 23.04 31.87
N ALA A 314 -9.38 22.97 33.19
CA ALA A 314 -8.17 23.48 33.82
C ALA A 314 -7.02 22.45 33.82
N GLU A 315 -7.25 21.22 33.40
CA GLU A 315 -6.27 20.15 33.47
C GLU A 315 -5.17 20.30 32.39
N ASN A 316 -3.92 20.09 32.80
CA ASN A 316 -2.78 20.05 31.87
C ASN A 316 -2.74 18.72 31.13
N LYS A 317 -3.60 18.59 30.12
CA LYS A 317 -3.71 17.39 29.25
C LYS A 317 -3.46 17.75 27.80
N LEU A 318 -3.24 16.70 27.01
CA LEU A 318 -3.30 16.77 25.55
C LEU A 318 -4.69 16.32 25.10
N TYR A 319 -5.51 17.27 24.67
CA TYR A 319 -6.84 17.02 24.12
C TYR A 319 -6.72 16.80 22.62
N LEU A 320 -7.09 15.61 22.17
CA LEU A 320 -7.08 15.23 20.75
C LEU A 320 -8.52 15.13 20.24
N ILE A 321 -8.94 16.07 19.42
CA ILE A 321 -10.27 16.11 18.84
C ILE A 321 -10.15 15.75 17.35
N LYS A 322 -10.66 14.57 17.00
CA LYS A 322 -10.64 14.06 15.63
C LYS A 322 -11.96 14.36 14.94
N GLY A 323 -11.91 15.20 13.91
CA GLY A 323 -13.05 15.58 13.09
C GLY A 323 -12.70 15.63 11.62
N GLN A 324 -13.63 15.23 10.75
CA GLN A 324 -13.44 15.18 9.30
C GLN A 324 -12.91 16.49 8.72
N THR A 325 -12.23 16.41 7.56
CA THR A 325 -11.83 17.62 6.82
C THR A 325 -13.06 18.41 6.40
N ALA A 326 -12.98 19.76 6.50
CA ALA A 326 -14.07 20.69 6.23
C ALA A 326 -15.28 20.64 7.21
N LEU A 327 -15.14 19.96 8.36
CA LEU A 327 -16.16 19.93 9.41
C LEU A 327 -16.39 21.31 10.08
N GLY A 328 -15.45 22.24 10.00
CA GLY A 328 -15.56 23.58 10.57
C GLY A 328 -14.59 23.85 11.73
N LYS A 329 -13.48 23.11 11.82
CA LYS A 329 -12.45 23.29 12.85
C LYS A 329 -11.98 24.74 12.99
N THR A 330 -11.67 25.40 11.87
CA THR A 330 -11.21 26.77 11.83
C THR A 330 -12.25 27.76 12.35
N SER A 331 -13.50 27.65 11.91
CA SER A 331 -14.58 28.51 12.41
C SER A 331 -14.83 28.31 13.90
N THR A 332 -14.70 27.08 14.40
CA THR A 332 -14.88 26.78 15.82
C THR A 332 -13.90 27.54 16.71
N TYR A 333 -12.60 27.51 16.40
CA TYR A 333 -11.62 28.23 17.23
C TYR A 333 -11.61 29.75 16.98
N LEU A 334 -11.93 30.24 15.77
CA LEU A 334 -12.06 31.67 15.52
C LEU A 334 -13.24 32.28 16.31
N ASN A 335 -14.37 31.58 16.34
CA ASN A 335 -15.51 32.00 17.15
C ASN A 335 -15.18 32.01 18.65
N TYR A 336 -14.45 31.01 19.14
CA TYR A 336 -13.98 30.96 20.53
C TYR A 336 -13.04 32.14 20.86
N MET A 337 -12.10 32.47 19.97
CA MET A 337 -11.15 33.59 20.20
C MET A 337 -11.86 34.91 20.43
N LYS A 338 -12.96 35.15 19.73
CA LYS A 338 -13.72 36.41 19.81
C LYS A 338 -14.22 36.70 21.24
N ASP A 339 -14.62 35.64 21.94
CA ASP A 339 -15.26 35.75 23.25
C ASP A 339 -14.35 35.27 24.39
N SER A 340 -13.12 34.81 24.09
CA SER A 340 -12.23 34.25 25.09
C SER A 340 -11.59 35.29 25.98
N VAL A 341 -11.69 35.07 27.29
CA VAL A 341 -11.07 35.94 28.31
C VAL A 341 -9.54 35.77 28.31
N ARG A 342 -9.08 34.50 28.12
CA ARG A 342 -7.67 34.18 28.05
C ARG A 342 -7.18 34.21 26.61
N PRO A 343 -6.05 34.87 26.31
CA PRO A 343 -5.51 34.88 24.97
C PRO A 343 -5.10 33.46 24.50
N VAL A 344 -5.07 33.25 23.21
CA VAL A 344 -4.84 31.95 22.59
C VAL A 344 -3.64 32.00 21.67
N VAL A 345 -2.81 30.98 21.70
CA VAL A 345 -1.82 30.67 20.64
C VAL A 345 -2.43 29.65 19.70
N ILE A 346 -2.57 30.00 18.42
CA ILE A 346 -2.97 29.06 17.37
C ILE A 346 -1.75 28.68 16.55
N ALA A 347 -1.43 27.38 16.51
CA ALA A 347 -0.37 26.84 15.69
C ALA A 347 -0.92 26.07 14.49
N VAL A 348 -0.43 26.37 13.30
CA VAL A 348 -0.86 25.81 12.01
C VAL A 348 0.33 25.20 11.26
N PRO A 349 0.10 24.28 10.27
CA PRO A 349 1.19 23.60 9.56
C PRO A 349 2.12 24.52 8.75
N THR A 350 1.57 25.50 8.02
CA THR A 350 2.33 26.29 7.03
C THR A 350 2.25 27.79 7.23
N HIS A 351 3.19 28.53 6.64
CA HIS A 351 3.19 29.99 6.67
C HIS A 351 2.01 30.59 5.91
N GLU A 352 1.61 29.98 4.80
CA GLU A 352 0.45 30.41 4.00
C GLU A 352 -0.83 30.33 4.83
N LEU A 353 -1.04 29.18 5.51
CA LEU A 353 -2.20 29.01 6.37
C LEU A 353 -2.17 29.98 7.56
N LYS A 354 -0.98 30.25 8.14
CA LYS A 354 -0.80 31.27 9.18
C LYS A 354 -1.28 32.65 8.73
N GLN A 355 -0.89 33.08 7.53
CA GLN A 355 -1.33 34.37 6.97
C GLN A 355 -2.84 34.37 6.71
N GLN A 356 -3.38 33.29 6.21
CA GLN A 356 -4.81 33.17 5.97
C GLN A 356 -5.62 33.27 7.27
N ILE A 357 -5.24 32.50 8.31
CA ILE A 357 -5.90 32.55 9.62
C ILE A 357 -5.81 33.96 10.24
N PHE A 358 -4.65 34.59 10.10
CA PHE A 358 -4.49 35.99 10.56
C PHE A 358 -5.45 36.95 9.83
N TYR A 359 -5.61 36.78 8.53
CA TYR A 359 -6.55 37.59 7.74
C TYR A 359 -8.00 37.28 8.14
N ASP A 360 -8.37 35.99 8.24
CA ASP A 360 -9.71 35.56 8.62
C ASP A 360 -10.08 36.05 10.04
N ALA A 361 -9.14 36.03 10.98
CA ALA A 361 -9.35 36.53 12.34
C ALA A 361 -9.65 38.04 12.36
N ASN A 362 -8.93 38.81 11.56
CA ASN A 362 -9.21 40.25 11.41
C ASN A 362 -10.59 40.51 10.82
N LEU A 363 -11.01 39.72 9.82
CA LEU A 363 -12.37 39.79 9.24
C LEU A 363 -13.46 39.45 10.25
N HIS A 364 -13.17 38.55 11.20
CA HIS A 364 -14.11 38.20 12.29
C HIS A 364 -14.15 39.23 13.41
N GLY A 365 -13.36 40.33 13.29
CA GLY A 365 -13.30 41.40 14.27
C GLY A 365 -12.60 41.01 15.58
N ILE A 366 -11.66 40.07 15.53
CA ILE A 366 -10.85 39.66 16.67
C ILE A 366 -9.81 40.74 16.90
N GLU A 367 -9.90 41.38 18.06
CA GLU A 367 -8.95 42.43 18.47
C GLU A 367 -7.71 41.82 19.13
N ALA A 368 -6.65 42.60 19.25
CA ALA A 368 -5.39 42.23 19.89
C ALA A 368 -4.81 40.92 19.38
N ILE A 369 -4.55 40.82 18.08
CA ILE A 369 -4.01 39.65 17.38
C ILE A 369 -2.66 39.95 16.72
N CYS A 370 -1.71 39.04 16.78
CA CYS A 370 -0.47 39.12 16.00
C CYS A 370 -0.13 37.73 15.35
N ALA A 371 0.62 37.80 14.26
CA ALA A 371 1.23 36.64 13.64
C ALA A 371 2.74 36.61 13.92
N THR A 372 3.32 35.46 14.21
CA THR A 372 4.76 35.33 14.35
C THR A 372 5.47 35.74 13.06
N PRO A 373 6.56 36.55 13.16
CA PRO A 373 7.29 37.04 12.00
C PRO A 373 7.80 35.92 11.10
N ASP A 374 7.76 36.20 9.80
CA ASP A 374 8.33 35.33 8.76
C ASP A 374 9.39 36.16 8.01
N ILE A 375 10.66 35.77 8.10
CA ILE A 375 11.79 36.50 7.54
C ILE A 375 11.64 36.74 6.04
N ALA A 376 11.04 35.83 5.32
CA ALA A 376 10.82 35.91 3.87
C ALA A 376 9.98 37.17 3.49
N THR A 377 9.16 37.66 4.41
CA THR A 377 8.27 38.81 4.16
C THR A 377 8.95 40.18 4.37
N TYR A 378 10.19 40.21 4.89
CA TYR A 378 10.89 41.44 5.20
C TYR A 378 11.76 41.96 4.05
N GLY A 379 11.96 41.14 2.99
CA GLY A 379 12.77 41.53 1.83
C GLY A 379 14.25 41.75 2.15
N ILE A 380 14.79 41.00 3.13
CA ILE A 380 16.22 40.95 3.46
C ILE A 380 16.94 40.29 2.29
N SER A 381 18.19 40.69 2.02
CA SER A 381 18.98 40.13 0.93
C SER A 381 19.15 38.60 1.03
N GLU A 382 19.27 37.97 -0.11
CA GLU A 382 19.39 36.52 -0.24
C GLU A 382 20.63 36.00 0.50
N ASP A 383 21.77 36.70 0.38
CA ASP A 383 23.03 36.35 1.07
C ASP A 383 22.87 36.21 2.59
N VAL A 384 22.15 37.15 3.24
CA VAL A 384 21.92 37.10 4.69
C VAL A 384 20.93 36.02 5.08
N THR A 385 19.91 35.82 4.27
CA THR A 385 18.88 34.78 4.53
C THR A 385 19.43 33.37 4.29
N GLU A 386 20.29 33.14 3.29
CA GLU A 386 21.00 31.89 3.07
C GLU A 386 21.94 31.55 4.22
N GLU A 387 22.77 32.51 4.68
CA GLU A 387 23.63 32.29 5.85
C GLU A 387 22.84 31.92 7.11
N MET A 388 21.68 32.54 7.31
CA MET A 388 20.78 32.18 8.41
C MET A 388 20.20 30.78 8.22
N GLN A 389 19.80 30.40 7.00
CA GLN A 389 19.28 29.10 6.68
C GLN A 389 20.30 27.99 6.95
N ASP A 390 21.57 28.22 6.64
CA ASP A 390 22.68 27.28 6.97
C ASP A 390 22.69 26.91 8.46
N PHE A 391 22.38 27.83 9.38
CA PHE A 391 22.30 27.52 10.80
C PHE A 391 21.07 26.68 11.16
N TYR A 392 19.94 26.89 10.47
CA TYR A 392 18.77 26.01 10.64
C TYR A 392 19.05 24.62 10.09
N ASP A 393 19.72 24.51 8.95
CA ASP A 393 20.03 23.26 8.29
C ASP A 393 20.94 22.37 9.13
N ILE A 394 21.87 22.94 9.91
CA ILE A 394 22.69 22.17 10.85
C ILE A 394 22.01 21.92 12.21
N GLY A 395 20.75 22.34 12.39
CA GLY A 395 20.00 22.18 13.65
C GLY A 395 20.38 23.20 14.74
N ALA A 396 21.08 24.28 14.38
CA ALA A 396 21.53 25.32 15.30
C ALA A 396 20.67 26.58 15.24
N GLY A 397 19.36 26.46 15.12
CA GLY A 397 18.41 27.56 14.91
C GLY A 397 18.49 28.70 15.97
N ALA A 398 18.90 28.41 17.21
CA ALA A 398 19.13 29.43 18.22
C ALA A 398 20.26 30.42 17.84
N TYR A 399 21.24 29.96 17.04
CA TYR A 399 22.32 30.78 16.53
C TYR A 399 21.93 31.64 15.33
N ALA A 400 20.90 31.24 14.58
CA ALA A 400 20.41 32.00 13.43
C ALA A 400 19.93 33.40 13.83
N LEU A 401 19.17 33.54 14.92
CA LEU A 401 18.75 34.86 15.42
C LEU A 401 19.89 35.66 16.03
N ARG A 402 20.86 35.00 16.68
CA ARG A 402 22.08 35.63 17.20
C ARG A 402 22.94 36.17 16.06
N PHE A 403 23.12 35.38 15.02
CA PHE A 403 23.80 35.76 13.80
C PHE A 403 23.22 37.05 13.19
N LEU A 404 21.88 37.13 13.06
CA LEU A 404 21.24 38.35 12.57
C LEU A 404 21.50 39.58 13.48
N ALA A 405 21.47 39.36 14.80
CA ALA A 405 21.76 40.44 15.75
C ALA A 405 23.22 40.94 15.65
N GLU A 406 24.18 40.05 15.49
CA GLU A 406 25.58 40.38 15.29
C GLU A 406 25.84 41.04 13.91
N THR A 407 25.22 40.52 12.86
CA THR A 407 25.23 41.12 11.52
C THR A 407 24.76 42.57 11.59
N LEU A 408 23.66 42.82 12.32
CA LEU A 408 23.14 44.16 12.51
C LEU A 408 24.12 45.08 13.26
N GLN A 409 24.89 44.58 14.25
CA GLN A 409 25.87 45.37 14.99
C GLN A 409 27.07 45.80 14.13
N HIS A 410 27.45 44.96 13.15
CA HIS A 410 28.59 45.24 12.27
C HIS A 410 28.19 45.90 10.95
N MET A 411 26.88 45.99 10.66
CA MET A 411 26.33 46.57 9.45
C MET A 411 26.19 48.09 9.60
N GLY A 412 26.62 48.86 8.61
CA GLY A 412 26.39 50.29 8.55
C GLY A 412 24.89 50.63 8.43
N LYS A 413 24.46 51.71 9.05
CA LYS A 413 23.05 52.15 9.02
C LYS A 413 22.52 52.46 7.61
N ASP A 414 23.43 52.75 6.68
CA ASP A 414 23.12 53.08 5.29
C ASP A 414 22.89 51.81 4.45
N ASN A 415 23.16 50.63 5.00
CA ASN A 415 22.90 49.38 4.33
C ASN A 415 21.38 49.14 4.20
N PRO A 416 20.85 48.78 3.02
CA PRO A 416 19.40 48.60 2.80
C PRO A 416 18.78 47.51 3.68
N ASP A 417 19.56 46.55 4.18
CA ASP A 417 19.07 45.49 5.05
C ASP A 417 19.06 45.86 6.54
N TYR A 418 19.78 46.92 6.96
CA TYR A 418 19.84 47.32 8.36
C TYR A 418 18.46 47.54 8.98
N ALA A 419 17.62 48.34 8.32
CA ALA A 419 16.27 48.64 8.80
C ALA A 419 15.36 47.43 8.80
N LYS A 420 15.50 46.54 7.80
CA LYS A 420 14.71 45.32 7.65
C LYS A 420 15.02 44.28 8.74
N ILE A 421 16.32 44.01 8.97
CA ILE A 421 16.79 43.09 10.02
C ILE A 421 16.40 43.64 11.41
N SER A 422 16.62 44.96 11.63
CA SER A 422 16.24 45.60 12.89
C SER A 422 14.75 45.47 13.19
N ARG A 423 13.91 45.70 12.18
CA ARG A 423 12.45 45.53 12.28
C ARG A 423 12.09 44.06 12.57
N PHE A 424 12.64 43.09 11.83
CA PHE A 424 12.39 41.63 12.05
C PHE A 424 12.73 41.24 13.49
N LEU A 425 13.92 41.59 13.98
CA LEU A 425 14.34 41.25 15.35
C LEU A 425 13.46 41.92 16.41
N LYS A 426 13.02 43.18 16.17
CA LYS A 426 12.06 43.86 17.03
C LYS A 426 10.73 43.15 17.07
N ASP A 427 10.19 42.76 15.91
CA ASP A 427 8.91 42.08 15.79
C ASP A 427 8.95 40.68 16.44
N CYS A 428 10.08 39.96 16.34
CA CYS A 428 10.28 38.70 17.07
C CYS A 428 10.21 38.90 18.60
N LYS A 429 10.85 39.96 19.12
CA LYS A 429 10.82 40.28 20.56
C LYS A 429 9.45 40.74 21.03
N SER A 430 8.74 41.54 20.23
CA SER A 430 7.40 42.00 20.57
C SER A 430 6.38 40.90 20.59
N THR A 431 6.42 39.97 19.62
CA THR A 431 5.54 38.82 19.58
C THR A 431 5.70 37.90 20.83
N ALA A 432 6.95 37.71 21.29
CA ALA A 432 7.22 36.90 22.48
C ALA A 432 6.66 37.51 23.78
N ARG A 433 6.33 38.81 23.80
CA ARG A 433 5.77 39.57 24.94
C ARG A 433 4.34 40.00 24.71
N PHE A 434 3.74 39.57 23.62
CA PHE A 434 2.40 40.00 23.27
C PHE A 434 1.35 39.38 24.20
N GLN A 435 0.40 40.17 24.65
CA GLN A 435 -0.63 39.77 25.60
C GLN A 435 -1.97 39.43 24.94
N GLY A 436 -2.05 39.56 23.62
CA GLY A 436 -3.22 39.14 22.81
C GLY A 436 -3.03 37.79 22.13
N HIS A 437 -3.89 37.48 21.20
CA HIS A 437 -3.85 36.20 20.45
C HIS A 437 -2.63 36.15 19.53
N ILE A 438 -1.99 34.98 19.49
CA ILE A 438 -0.80 34.72 18.65
C ILE A 438 -1.11 33.66 17.63
N ILE A 439 -0.88 33.92 16.35
CA ILE A 439 -0.93 32.93 15.30
C ILE A 439 0.50 32.58 14.89
N THR A 440 0.81 31.28 14.89
CA THR A 440 2.17 30.79 14.65
C THR A 440 2.16 29.53 13.78
N THR A 441 3.33 29.07 13.35
CA THR A 441 3.47 27.74 12.72
C THR A 441 3.76 26.67 13.77
N HIS A 442 3.47 25.39 13.45
CA HIS A 442 3.83 24.25 14.31
C HIS A 442 5.32 24.27 14.70
N ALA A 443 6.20 24.49 13.72
CA ALA A 443 7.64 24.56 13.99
C ALA A 443 8.02 25.70 14.94
N LYS A 444 7.43 26.88 14.76
CA LYS A 444 7.72 28.04 15.59
C LYS A 444 7.14 27.92 16.99
N LEU A 445 5.99 27.25 17.15
CA LEU A 445 5.38 26.95 18.46
C LEU A 445 6.38 26.28 19.41
N LEU A 446 7.13 25.27 18.88
CA LEU A 446 8.07 24.48 19.68
C LEU A 446 9.24 25.31 20.23
N HIS A 447 9.43 26.53 19.73
CA HIS A 447 10.51 27.45 20.09
C HIS A 447 9.99 28.75 20.71
N LEU A 448 8.70 28.87 21.03
CA LEU A 448 8.19 30.02 21.78
C LEU A 448 8.68 30.00 23.25
N PRO A 449 8.88 31.17 23.87
CA PRO A 449 9.25 31.24 25.28
C PRO A 449 8.22 30.56 26.18
N LYS A 450 8.68 29.95 27.27
CA LYS A 450 7.81 29.22 28.22
C LYS A 450 6.78 30.14 28.87
N GLU A 451 7.08 31.41 29.01
CA GLU A 451 6.20 32.43 29.59
C GLU A 451 4.91 32.64 28.79
N VAL A 452 4.97 32.42 27.46
CA VAL A 452 3.79 32.49 26.60
C VAL A 452 2.79 31.38 26.98
N PHE A 453 3.26 30.18 27.28
CA PHE A 453 2.40 29.06 27.66
C PHE A 453 1.77 29.17 29.06
N GLN A 454 2.30 30.08 29.90
CA GLN A 454 1.69 30.35 31.20
C GLN A 454 0.48 31.30 31.09
N THR A 455 0.47 32.16 30.08
CA THR A 455 -0.55 33.17 29.90
C THR A 455 -1.57 32.87 28.84
N HIS A 456 -1.26 31.98 27.89
CA HIS A 456 -2.10 31.65 26.74
C HIS A 456 -2.59 30.21 26.79
N ASP A 457 -3.77 29.96 26.26
CA ASP A 457 -4.21 28.60 25.88
C ASP A 457 -3.62 28.25 24.51
N VAL A 458 -3.35 26.97 24.25
CA VAL A 458 -2.70 26.54 23.01
C VAL A 458 -3.62 25.64 22.19
N ILE A 459 -3.87 26.04 20.96
CA ILE A 459 -4.66 25.30 19.98
C ILE A 459 -3.75 24.89 18.81
N LEU A 460 -3.81 23.61 18.44
CA LEU A 460 -3.09 23.04 17.30
C LEU A 460 -4.11 22.75 16.20
N ASP A 461 -4.01 23.46 15.09
CA ASP A 461 -4.80 23.17 13.89
C ASP A 461 -4.02 22.17 13.02
N GLU A 462 -4.55 20.99 12.85
CA GLU A 462 -3.97 19.79 12.28
C GLU A 462 -2.92 19.08 13.17
N ASP A 463 -2.55 17.87 12.74
CA ASP A 463 -1.66 16.97 13.49
C ASP A 463 -0.19 17.43 13.45
N ILE A 464 0.38 17.74 14.60
CA ILE A 464 1.76 18.21 14.74
C ILE A 464 2.80 17.08 14.79
N PHE A 465 2.38 15.81 14.75
CA PHE A 465 3.27 14.66 14.97
C PHE A 465 4.52 14.68 14.08
N ARG A 466 4.36 14.96 12.78
CA ARG A 466 5.48 15.02 11.83
C ARG A 466 6.40 16.23 12.00
N THR A 467 5.96 17.26 12.69
CA THR A 467 6.80 18.40 13.08
C THR A 467 7.65 18.04 14.30
N ILE A 468 7.08 17.32 15.26
CA ILE A 468 7.79 16.88 16.47
C ILE A 468 8.79 15.78 16.16
N PHE A 469 8.39 14.82 15.32
CA PHE A 469 9.18 13.67 14.94
C PHE A 469 9.53 13.74 13.46
N ARG A 470 10.70 14.32 13.15
CA ARG A 470 11.20 14.45 11.79
C ARG A 470 12.29 13.43 11.50
N THR A 471 12.29 12.88 10.32
CA THR A 471 13.37 12.01 9.86
C THR A 471 14.23 12.72 8.85
N GLU A 472 15.53 12.68 9.05
CA GLU A 472 16.52 13.22 8.13
C GLU A 472 17.56 12.16 7.79
N SER A 473 18.27 12.34 6.67
CA SER A 473 19.26 11.40 6.21
C SER A 473 20.54 12.12 5.80
N VAL A 474 21.67 11.52 6.13
CA VAL A 474 22.99 12.00 5.70
C VAL A 474 23.75 10.87 4.99
N SER A 475 24.42 11.17 3.88
CA SER A 475 25.24 10.19 3.20
C SER A 475 26.45 9.78 4.08
N MET A 476 26.81 8.51 4.04
CA MET A 476 27.97 7.99 4.78
C MET A 476 29.26 8.69 4.34
N GLN A 477 29.34 9.11 3.07
CA GLN A 477 30.47 9.87 2.55
C GLN A 477 30.56 11.25 3.18
N THR A 478 29.44 11.99 3.26
CA THR A 478 29.39 13.33 3.88
C THR A 478 29.75 13.22 5.36
N LEU A 479 29.18 12.23 6.06
CA LEU A 479 29.47 12.01 7.49
C LEU A 479 30.96 11.77 7.75
N LYS A 480 31.63 10.95 6.93
CA LYS A 480 33.08 10.71 7.01
C LYS A 480 33.92 11.96 6.70
N LYS A 481 33.49 12.76 5.71
CA LYS A 481 34.16 14.05 5.42
C LYS A 481 34.06 15.01 6.61
N MET A 482 32.87 15.10 7.24
CA MET A 482 32.68 15.91 8.44
C MET A 482 33.57 15.46 9.60
N THR A 483 33.67 14.14 9.84
CA THR A 483 34.50 13.56 10.91
C THR A 483 35.99 13.94 10.72
N GLY A 484 36.43 14.07 9.48
CA GLY A 484 37.78 14.56 9.15
C GLY A 484 38.01 16.06 9.39
N SER A 485 36.96 16.82 9.70
CA SER A 485 37.09 18.26 9.92
C SER A 485 37.88 18.60 11.18
N ARG A 486 38.87 19.49 11.05
CA ARG A 486 39.67 19.99 12.18
C ARG A 486 38.86 20.87 13.15
N TYR A 487 37.66 21.30 12.75
CA TYR A 487 36.82 22.24 13.52
C TYR A 487 35.87 21.51 14.49
N LEU A 488 35.73 20.21 14.39
CA LEU A 488 34.89 19.43 15.29
C LEU A 488 35.65 18.97 16.53
N PRO A 489 35.06 19.04 17.73
CA PRO A 489 35.62 18.44 18.95
C PRO A 489 35.80 16.91 18.80
N ASP A 490 36.78 16.36 19.52
CA ASP A 490 37.09 14.92 19.44
C ASP A 490 35.96 14.06 19.98
N SER A 491 35.18 14.55 20.95
CA SER A 491 33.94 13.88 21.43
C SER A 491 32.91 13.72 20.34
N VAL A 492 32.70 14.76 19.53
CA VAL A 492 31.78 14.76 18.37
C VAL A 492 32.30 13.81 17.28
N LYS A 493 33.59 13.85 16.97
CA LYS A 493 34.22 12.91 16.00
C LYS A 493 34.08 11.46 16.44
N SER A 494 34.30 11.18 17.72
CA SER A 494 34.16 9.85 18.31
C SER A 494 32.70 9.35 18.17
N ARG A 495 31.71 10.21 18.48
CA ARG A 495 30.29 9.89 18.31
C ARG A 495 29.94 9.61 16.84
N GLN A 496 30.39 10.43 15.91
CA GLN A 496 30.17 10.24 14.47
C GLN A 496 30.80 8.93 13.97
N ASN A 497 32.05 8.64 14.40
CA ASN A 497 32.71 7.37 14.06
C ASN A 497 31.93 6.18 14.57
N GLY A 498 31.43 6.26 15.81
CA GLY A 498 30.57 5.23 16.39
C GLY A 498 29.29 5.01 15.56
N ILE A 499 28.67 6.07 15.07
CA ILE A 499 27.50 5.99 14.18
C ILE A 499 27.88 5.35 12.83
N CYS A 500 29.03 5.72 12.24
CA CYS A 500 29.49 5.14 10.97
C CYS A 500 29.71 3.61 11.02
N LEU A 501 29.99 3.06 12.19
CA LEU A 501 30.20 1.62 12.39
C LEU A 501 28.88 0.84 12.58
N LYS A 502 27.75 1.51 12.85
CA LYS A 502 26.47 0.87 13.04
C LYS A 502 25.89 0.33 11.73
N ARG A 503 25.07 -0.72 11.85
CA ARG A 503 24.30 -1.28 10.73
C ARG A 503 22.91 -1.69 11.23
N GLY A 504 21.87 -1.31 10.47
CA GLY A 504 20.48 -1.52 10.86
C GLY A 504 19.96 -0.46 11.85
N TYR A 505 18.92 -0.82 12.58
CA TYR A 505 18.27 0.06 13.54
C TYR A 505 18.98 0.03 14.89
N HIS A 506 19.19 1.22 15.48
CA HIS A 506 19.86 1.34 16.80
C HIS A 506 19.18 2.42 17.64
N GLN A 507 19.01 2.09 18.90
CA GLN A 507 18.79 3.08 19.95
C GLN A 507 20.15 3.57 20.44
N MET A 508 20.30 4.88 20.54
CA MET A 508 21.53 5.55 20.90
C MET A 508 21.39 6.20 22.29
N ASP A 509 22.48 6.23 23.05
CA ASP A 509 22.53 6.95 24.30
C ASP A 509 22.42 8.47 24.08
N GLU A 510 21.97 9.19 25.09
CA GLU A 510 21.94 10.66 25.05
C GLU A 510 23.35 11.21 24.87
N PHE A 511 23.46 12.23 24.05
CA PHE A 511 24.72 12.93 23.78
C PHE A 511 24.50 14.43 23.81
N ALA A 512 25.11 15.09 24.81
CA ALA A 512 25.09 16.53 24.89
C ALA A 512 26.06 17.10 23.82
N VAL A 513 25.54 17.99 22.99
CA VAL A 513 26.29 18.64 21.93
C VAL A 513 26.49 20.10 22.31
N GLU A 514 27.72 20.49 22.54
CA GLU A 514 28.11 21.88 22.70
C GLU A 514 29.17 22.20 21.63
N LEU A 515 28.82 23.12 20.75
CA LEU A 515 29.72 23.63 19.72
C LEU A 515 29.82 25.13 19.89
N GLU A 516 31.04 25.65 19.84
CA GLU A 516 31.31 27.08 19.82
C GLU A 516 30.82 27.69 18.50
N GLU A 517 30.40 28.93 18.54
CA GLU A 517 29.93 29.65 17.36
C GLU A 517 30.95 29.63 16.21
N LYS A 518 32.25 29.80 16.52
CA LYS A 518 33.31 29.71 15.55
C LYS A 518 33.38 28.37 14.84
N GLN A 519 33.05 27.29 15.54
CA GLN A 519 32.96 25.94 14.97
C GLN A 519 31.73 25.82 14.07
N LEU A 520 30.56 26.31 14.52
CA LEU A 520 29.32 26.32 13.74
C LEU A 520 29.48 27.04 12.42
N ARG A 521 30.07 28.24 12.41
CA ARG A 521 30.36 29.03 11.19
C ARG A 521 31.26 28.27 10.19
N LYS A 522 32.09 27.34 10.66
CA LYS A 522 33.00 26.53 9.80
C LYS A 522 32.38 25.24 9.27
N ILE A 523 31.34 24.71 9.90
CA ILE A 523 30.72 23.45 9.52
C ILE A 523 29.36 23.62 8.84
N ARG A 524 28.75 24.83 8.90
CA ARG A 524 27.40 25.07 8.37
C ARG A 524 27.24 24.68 6.90
N HIS A 525 28.23 24.88 6.07
CA HIS A 525 28.20 24.56 4.65
C HIS A 525 28.11 23.05 4.31
N PHE A 526 28.20 22.15 5.29
CA PHE A 526 27.95 20.72 5.05
C PHE A 526 26.48 20.40 4.78
N GLY A 527 25.54 21.31 5.12
CA GLY A 527 24.11 21.13 4.89
C GLY A 527 23.54 19.88 5.58
N VAL A 528 24.09 19.52 6.74
CA VAL A 528 23.68 18.34 7.52
C VAL A 528 23.21 18.79 8.89
N ASN A 529 22.05 18.36 9.30
CA ASN A 529 21.53 18.58 10.64
C ASN A 529 22.38 17.84 11.69
N LEU A 530 23.54 18.43 11.99
CA LEU A 530 24.51 17.82 12.89
C LEU A 530 23.97 17.70 14.33
N TYR A 531 23.27 18.71 14.82
CA TYR A 531 22.68 18.64 16.16
C TYR A 531 21.60 17.56 16.24
N GLY A 532 20.73 17.48 15.23
CA GLY A 532 19.72 16.44 15.14
C GLY A 532 20.36 15.04 15.12
N LEU A 533 21.40 14.83 14.29
CA LEU A 533 22.10 13.56 14.20
C LEU A 533 22.74 13.14 15.52
N LEU A 534 23.46 14.05 16.18
CA LEU A 534 24.22 13.75 17.38
C LEU A 534 23.31 13.49 18.59
N ARG A 535 22.18 14.18 18.66
CA ARG A 535 21.16 14.02 19.72
C ARG A 535 20.16 12.90 19.44
N ALA A 536 20.14 12.37 18.19
CA ALA A 536 19.18 11.35 17.82
C ALA A 536 19.27 10.12 18.72
N LYS A 537 18.13 9.74 19.32
CA LYS A 537 17.97 8.51 20.10
C LYS A 537 17.75 7.29 19.21
N TYR A 538 17.21 7.47 18.03
CA TYR A 538 16.89 6.40 17.10
C TYR A 538 17.52 6.68 15.73
N ILE A 539 18.32 5.73 15.25
CA ILE A 539 18.97 5.82 13.96
C ILE A 539 18.82 4.51 13.19
N HIS A 540 18.90 4.60 11.88
CA HIS A 540 19.15 3.49 10.98
C HIS A 540 20.39 3.80 10.15
N ALA A 541 21.36 2.90 10.13
CA ALA A 541 22.55 3.04 9.32
C ALA A 541 22.71 1.89 8.33
N ASP A 542 23.03 2.20 7.09
CA ASP A 542 23.43 1.25 6.07
C ASP A 542 24.82 1.59 5.51
N ARG A 543 25.19 1.05 4.34
CA ARG A 543 26.50 1.33 3.71
C ARG A 543 26.58 2.71 3.08
N GLU A 544 25.44 3.28 2.72
CA GLU A 544 25.33 4.49 1.91
C GLU A 544 24.94 5.71 2.73
N ARG A 545 24.06 5.52 3.72
CA ARG A 545 23.46 6.62 4.49
C ARG A 545 23.17 6.27 5.94
N VAL A 546 23.01 7.30 6.75
CA VAL A 546 22.44 7.24 8.09
C VAL A 546 21.15 8.04 8.08
N THR A 547 20.03 7.42 8.45
CA THR A 547 18.74 8.09 8.67
C THR A 547 18.50 8.14 10.18
N PHE A 548 18.06 9.29 10.67
CA PHE A 548 17.89 9.52 12.10
C PHE A 548 16.59 10.25 12.40
N LEU A 549 16.08 10.02 13.60
CA LEU A 549 14.86 10.65 14.10
C LEU A 549 15.23 11.86 14.95
N ILE A 550 14.77 13.03 14.53
CA ILE A 550 14.84 14.27 15.31
C ILE A 550 13.58 14.33 16.17
N GLU A 551 13.75 14.54 17.45
CA GLU A 551 12.66 14.69 18.40
C GLU A 551 12.65 16.08 18.99
N GLU A 552 11.52 16.78 18.82
CA GLU A 552 11.23 18.05 19.50
C GLU A 552 10.25 17.78 20.64
N SER A 553 10.28 18.65 21.67
CA SER A 553 9.40 18.49 22.83
C SER A 553 8.16 19.36 22.67
N LEU A 554 6.98 18.76 22.90
CA LEU A 554 5.75 19.53 23.06
C LEU A 554 5.83 20.44 24.30
N PRO A 555 5.26 21.63 24.26
CA PRO A 555 5.12 22.46 25.45
C PRO A 555 4.43 21.72 26.59
N ASP A 556 4.93 21.94 27.82
CA ASP A 556 4.30 21.39 29.03
C ASP A 556 3.17 22.31 29.51
N CYS A 557 2.09 22.31 28.78
CA CYS A 557 0.86 23.04 29.07
C CYS A 557 -0.34 22.31 28.49
N LYS A 558 -1.55 22.79 28.77
CA LYS A 558 -2.77 22.31 28.11
C LYS A 558 -2.66 22.55 26.60
N LEU A 559 -2.84 21.50 25.80
CA LEU A 559 -2.83 21.56 24.35
C LEU A 559 -4.15 20.99 23.81
N VAL A 560 -4.83 21.71 22.94
CA VAL A 560 -6.05 21.27 22.25
C VAL A 560 -5.78 21.13 20.78
N MET A 561 -5.76 19.91 20.27
CA MET A 561 -5.48 19.59 18.87
C MET A 561 -6.77 19.24 18.13
N LEU A 562 -6.99 19.89 17.00
CA LEU A 562 -8.10 19.68 16.09
C LEU A 562 -7.56 19.10 14.78
N SER A 563 -7.73 17.80 14.52
CA SER A 563 -7.22 17.19 13.30
C SER A 563 -8.16 16.12 12.73
N ALA A 564 -8.12 15.93 11.42
CA ALA A 564 -8.82 14.83 10.77
C ALA A 564 -8.06 13.50 10.92
N THR A 565 -6.76 13.55 11.14
CA THR A 565 -5.84 12.42 10.94
C THR A 565 -5.13 11.96 12.22
N VAL A 566 -5.42 12.58 13.37
CA VAL A 566 -4.76 12.22 14.63
C VAL A 566 -5.01 10.77 15.03
N CYS A 567 -3.95 10.09 15.49
CA CYS A 567 -3.97 8.71 15.94
C CYS A 567 -3.74 8.63 17.46
N ARG A 568 -4.81 8.35 18.22
CA ARG A 568 -4.76 8.24 19.68
C ARG A 568 -3.68 7.27 20.18
N GLU A 569 -3.68 6.06 19.63
CA GLU A 569 -2.80 4.97 20.04
C GLU A 569 -1.32 5.34 19.85
N LEU A 570 -1.00 6.08 18.80
CA LEU A 570 0.35 6.53 18.52
C LEU A 570 0.79 7.58 19.55
N TYR A 571 -0.05 8.59 19.82
CA TYR A 571 0.25 9.60 20.84
C TYR A 571 0.39 8.99 22.25
N GLN A 572 -0.44 8.01 22.61
CA GLN A 572 -0.32 7.30 23.89
C GLN A 572 1.01 6.54 24.03
N ARG A 573 1.50 5.95 22.94
CA ARG A 573 2.79 5.24 22.92
C ARG A 573 3.99 6.17 22.99
N VAL A 574 3.94 7.31 22.30
CA VAL A 574 5.07 8.27 22.30
C VAL A 574 5.08 9.19 23.53
N TYR A 575 3.95 9.38 24.19
CA TYR A 575 3.81 10.17 25.43
C TYR A 575 3.15 9.37 26.55
N PRO A 576 3.76 8.27 27.04
CA PRO A 576 3.15 7.39 28.01
C PRO A 576 2.85 8.05 29.36
N ASN A 577 3.59 9.11 29.71
CA ASN A 577 3.46 9.85 30.96
C ASN A 577 2.57 11.10 30.86
N ARG A 578 2.04 11.43 29.70
CA ARG A 578 1.15 12.58 29.51
C ARG A 578 -0.30 12.14 29.48
N ALA A 579 -1.14 12.78 30.26
CA ALA A 579 -2.57 12.54 30.20
C ALA A 579 -3.12 12.97 28.84
N ILE A 580 -3.83 12.07 28.17
CA ILE A 580 -4.42 12.30 26.84
C ILE A 580 -5.93 12.10 26.95
N ASP A 581 -6.68 13.10 26.53
CA ASP A 581 -8.12 13.03 26.32
C ASP A 581 -8.39 12.95 24.80
N PHE A 582 -9.23 12.01 24.40
CA PHE A 582 -9.49 11.77 22.97
C PHE A 582 -10.98 11.77 22.69
N HIS A 583 -11.40 12.61 21.78
CA HIS A 583 -12.76 12.65 21.25
C HIS A 583 -12.74 12.47 19.74
N GLU A 584 -13.54 11.54 19.23
CA GLU A 584 -13.75 11.36 17.79
C GLU A 584 -15.17 11.78 17.44
N CYS A 585 -15.28 12.85 16.66
CA CYS A 585 -16.59 13.36 16.22
C CYS A 585 -17.30 12.33 15.34
N PRO A 586 -18.63 12.24 15.42
CA PRO A 586 -19.40 11.42 14.49
C PRO A 586 -19.17 11.90 13.06
N LYS A 587 -19.15 10.94 12.13
CA LYS A 587 -18.86 11.23 10.73
C LYS A 587 -20.11 11.70 10.01
N ALA A 588 -19.98 12.77 9.27
CA ALA A 588 -21.02 13.27 8.37
C ALA A 588 -20.88 12.68 6.97
N GLU A 589 -22.02 12.53 6.27
CA GLU A 589 -22.03 12.08 4.88
C GLU A 589 -21.46 13.15 3.95
N TYR A 590 -20.66 12.73 2.97
CA TYR A 590 -20.14 13.65 1.96
C TYR A 590 -21.25 14.08 1.00
N LYS A 591 -21.28 15.38 0.68
CA LYS A 591 -22.12 15.94 -0.37
C LYS A 591 -21.57 15.57 -1.75
N GLY A 592 -20.26 15.62 -1.90
CA GLY A 592 -19.56 15.17 -3.11
C GLY A 592 -19.23 13.67 -3.09
N HIS A 593 -18.63 13.17 -4.15
CA HIS A 593 -18.44 11.75 -4.39
C HIS A 593 -16.96 11.36 -4.54
N ILE A 594 -16.60 10.18 -4.01
CA ILE A 594 -15.26 9.59 -4.18
C ILE A 594 -15.39 8.30 -4.99
N PHE A 595 -14.65 8.23 -6.10
CA PHE A 595 -14.51 7.03 -6.91
C PHE A 595 -13.08 6.52 -6.74
N GLN A 596 -12.91 5.35 -6.13
CA GLN A 596 -11.58 4.81 -5.87
C GLN A 596 -11.28 3.58 -6.69
N TYR A 597 -10.20 3.66 -7.49
CA TYR A 597 -9.67 2.58 -8.30
C TYR A 597 -8.63 1.80 -7.51
N THR A 598 -8.92 0.53 -7.24
CA THR A 598 -8.04 -0.37 -6.47
C THR A 598 -7.47 -1.51 -7.31
N ASP A 599 -7.68 -1.48 -8.63
CA ASP A 599 -7.23 -2.48 -9.59
C ASP A 599 -5.70 -2.69 -9.62
N SER A 600 -4.93 -1.75 -9.07
CA SER A 600 -3.48 -1.78 -9.02
C SER A 600 -2.94 -1.25 -7.68
N SER A 601 -1.65 -1.48 -7.41
CA SER A 601 -1.00 -0.95 -6.20
C SER A 601 -0.81 0.57 -6.24
N TYR A 602 -0.68 1.16 -7.43
CA TYR A 602 -0.40 2.59 -7.62
C TYR A 602 0.76 3.12 -6.77
N SER A 603 1.73 2.24 -6.44
CA SER A 603 2.92 2.62 -5.68
C SER A 603 3.89 3.41 -6.57
N ARG A 604 4.78 4.20 -5.97
CA ARG A 604 5.86 4.91 -6.67
C ARG A 604 6.67 3.95 -7.57
N TYR A 605 7.00 2.77 -7.07
CA TYR A 605 7.69 1.72 -7.83
C TYR A 605 6.89 1.26 -9.07
N ALA A 606 5.56 1.18 -8.96
CA ALA A 606 4.71 0.77 -10.08
C ALA A 606 4.68 1.80 -11.23
N PHE A 607 5.05 3.06 -10.96
CA PHE A 607 5.16 4.10 -11.98
C PHE A 607 6.54 4.19 -12.61
N GLN A 608 7.61 3.92 -11.86
CA GLN A 608 9.00 4.09 -12.31
C GLN A 608 9.35 3.37 -13.62
N ASN A 609 8.66 2.26 -13.94
CA ASN A 609 8.95 1.42 -15.10
C ASN A 609 7.71 1.15 -15.98
N ASN A 610 6.66 1.97 -15.87
CA ASN A 610 5.41 1.72 -16.60
C ASN A 610 4.84 3.01 -17.21
N TYR A 611 5.45 3.43 -18.28
CA TYR A 611 5.02 4.62 -19.04
C TYR A 611 3.60 4.49 -19.62
N ASP A 612 3.17 3.30 -20.04
CA ASP A 612 1.82 3.09 -20.55
C ASP A 612 0.76 3.35 -19.49
N LYS A 613 1.04 2.97 -18.26
CA LYS A 613 0.15 3.24 -17.13
C LYS A 613 0.06 4.74 -16.83
N ILE A 614 1.18 5.45 -16.87
CA ILE A 614 1.19 6.91 -16.70
C ILE A 614 0.37 7.57 -17.81
N ARG A 615 0.56 7.14 -19.07
CA ARG A 615 -0.18 7.65 -20.22
C ARG A 615 -1.68 7.44 -20.08
N LEU A 616 -2.11 6.23 -19.70
CA LEU A 616 -3.52 5.93 -19.46
C LEU A 616 -4.11 6.80 -18.34
N LEU A 617 -3.39 6.97 -17.25
CA LEU A 617 -3.84 7.83 -16.15
C LEU A 617 -3.89 9.31 -16.54
N LYS A 618 -2.98 9.79 -17.38
CA LYS A 618 -3.04 11.16 -17.93
C LYS A 618 -4.33 11.40 -18.71
N GLU A 619 -4.75 10.43 -19.52
CA GLU A 619 -6.01 10.51 -20.27
C GLU A 619 -7.23 10.51 -19.32
N LEU A 620 -7.23 9.63 -18.31
CA LEU A 620 -8.32 9.54 -17.33
C LEU A 620 -8.44 10.77 -16.42
N CYS A 621 -7.31 11.43 -16.14
CA CYS A 621 -7.25 12.60 -15.26
C CYS A 621 -7.28 13.94 -16.03
N ARG A 622 -7.53 13.93 -17.34
CA ARG A 622 -7.40 15.10 -18.23
C ARG A 622 -8.22 16.30 -17.77
N ASP A 623 -9.43 16.06 -17.27
CA ASP A 623 -10.40 17.09 -16.92
C ASP A 623 -10.40 17.41 -15.41
N THR A 624 -9.39 16.94 -14.67
CA THR A 624 -9.29 17.10 -13.22
C THR A 624 -7.95 17.70 -12.80
N THR A 625 -7.91 18.33 -11.63
CA THR A 625 -6.63 18.73 -11.04
C THR A 625 -5.99 17.53 -10.34
N VAL A 626 -4.72 17.26 -10.64
CA VAL A 626 -4.03 16.06 -10.16
C VAL A 626 -3.17 16.36 -8.94
N ILE A 627 -3.27 15.50 -7.92
CA ILE A 627 -2.34 15.41 -6.78
C ILE A 627 -1.60 14.08 -6.91
N THR A 628 -0.27 14.10 -6.94
CA THR A 628 0.53 12.88 -7.16
C THR A 628 1.87 12.92 -6.43
N PHE A 629 2.83 12.10 -6.81
CA PHE A 629 4.21 12.15 -6.29
C PHE A 629 5.00 13.28 -6.96
N LYS A 630 5.89 13.91 -6.20
CA LYS A 630 6.79 14.95 -6.71
C LYS A 630 7.59 14.51 -7.94
N ASP A 631 7.99 13.24 -7.98
CA ASP A 631 8.83 12.67 -9.04
C ASP A 631 8.10 12.62 -10.40
N ILE A 632 6.77 12.55 -10.40
CA ILE A 632 5.94 12.41 -11.61
C ILE A 632 4.95 13.57 -11.79
N GLU A 633 5.01 14.62 -10.98
CA GLU A 633 4.11 15.78 -11.07
C GLU A 633 4.16 16.44 -12.45
N LYS A 634 5.35 16.53 -13.05
CA LYS A 634 5.56 17.10 -14.39
C LYS A 634 4.82 16.33 -15.47
N GLU A 635 4.67 15.02 -15.31
CA GLU A 635 3.93 14.18 -16.24
C GLU A 635 2.44 14.55 -16.30
N PHE A 636 1.87 14.99 -15.19
CA PHE A 636 0.48 15.40 -15.06
C PHE A 636 0.27 16.92 -15.19
N ILE A 637 1.31 17.68 -15.49
CA ILE A 637 1.28 19.15 -15.61
C ILE A 637 0.66 19.78 -14.36
N THR A 638 1.09 19.31 -13.20
CA THR A 638 0.64 19.78 -11.89
C THR A 638 1.83 20.22 -11.04
N HIS A 639 1.59 21.02 -10.02
CA HIS A 639 2.53 21.37 -8.96
C HIS A 639 2.05 20.88 -7.58
N TYR A 640 0.94 20.12 -7.55
CA TYR A 640 0.39 19.55 -6.33
C TYR A 640 0.90 18.13 -6.14
N HIS A 641 1.58 17.88 -5.03
CA HIS A 641 2.08 16.56 -4.69
C HIS A 641 1.87 16.22 -3.21
N PHE A 642 1.91 14.94 -2.87
CA PHE A 642 1.86 14.52 -1.48
C PHE A 642 2.95 15.23 -0.66
N GLY A 643 2.55 15.84 0.45
CA GLY A 643 3.43 16.61 1.33
C GLY A 643 3.47 18.12 1.08
N ASN A 644 2.92 18.64 -0.04
CA ASN A 644 2.81 20.09 -0.27
C ASN A 644 1.37 20.59 -0.41
N VAL A 645 0.37 19.73 -0.18
CA VAL A 645 -1.04 20.13 -0.31
C VAL A 645 -1.66 20.66 0.99
N GLU A 646 -0.92 20.69 2.08
CA GLU A 646 -1.41 21.21 3.37
C GLU A 646 -1.71 22.72 3.28
N GLY A 647 -2.90 23.13 3.75
CA GLY A 647 -3.31 24.54 3.77
C GLY A 647 -3.80 25.12 2.43
N ILE A 648 -3.78 24.36 1.32
CA ILE A 648 -4.18 24.87 0.00
C ILE A 648 -5.71 24.95 -0.12
N ASN A 649 -6.24 26.15 -0.40
CA ASN A 649 -7.66 26.40 -0.65
C ASN A 649 -8.03 26.48 -2.13
N ALA A 650 -7.07 26.58 -3.03
CA ALA A 650 -7.28 26.72 -4.46
C ALA A 650 -7.98 25.50 -5.11
N LEU A 651 -8.04 24.38 -4.39
CA LEU A 651 -8.65 23.12 -4.84
C LEU A 651 -10.10 22.92 -4.34
N LYS A 652 -10.62 23.82 -3.52
CA LYS A 652 -11.97 23.76 -2.98
C LYS A 652 -13.02 23.70 -4.11
N GLY A 653 -13.91 22.71 -4.04
CA GLY A 653 -15.03 22.52 -4.98
C GLY A 653 -14.61 22.08 -6.39
N LYS A 654 -13.35 21.73 -6.60
CA LYS A 654 -12.88 21.23 -7.90
C LYS A 654 -12.90 19.71 -7.94
N ASP A 655 -13.15 19.17 -9.13
CA ASP A 655 -12.93 17.76 -9.41
C ASP A 655 -11.43 17.45 -9.35
N LEU A 656 -11.05 16.46 -8.52
CA LEU A 656 -9.66 16.11 -8.27
C LEU A 656 -9.36 14.68 -8.65
N SER A 657 -8.13 14.42 -9.06
CA SER A 657 -7.55 13.08 -9.17
C SER A 657 -6.38 12.92 -8.21
N VAL A 658 -6.47 11.99 -7.27
CA VAL A 658 -5.39 11.64 -6.34
C VAL A 658 -4.72 10.38 -6.87
N VAL A 659 -3.52 10.52 -7.41
CA VAL A 659 -2.81 9.45 -8.13
C VAL A 659 -1.60 8.98 -7.33
N GLY A 660 -1.71 7.78 -6.76
CA GLY A 660 -0.61 7.11 -6.07
C GLY A 660 -0.91 6.72 -4.63
N LEU A 661 -0.19 5.71 -4.16
CA LEU A 661 -0.18 5.29 -2.77
C LEU A 661 1.05 5.89 -2.07
N PRO A 662 0.90 6.86 -1.16
CA PRO A 662 2.00 7.64 -0.59
C PRO A 662 2.78 6.87 0.49
N ASN A 663 3.33 5.69 0.14
CA ASN A 663 4.24 4.98 1.02
C ASN A 663 5.54 5.78 1.23
N LEU A 664 5.96 5.86 2.49
CA LEU A 664 7.29 6.37 2.84
C LEU A 664 8.35 5.27 2.73
N ASP A 665 9.61 5.65 2.90
CA ASP A 665 10.72 4.70 3.05
C ASP A 665 10.49 3.81 4.28
N GLU A 666 10.80 2.51 4.17
CA GLU A 666 10.66 1.54 5.28
C GLU A 666 11.42 1.98 6.53
N VAL A 667 12.54 2.66 6.35
CA VAL A 667 13.35 3.18 7.45
C VAL A 667 12.57 4.20 8.29
N VAL A 668 11.74 5.03 7.66
CA VAL A 668 10.92 6.03 8.36
C VAL A 668 9.89 5.35 9.26
N TYR A 669 9.19 4.33 8.73
CA TYR A 669 8.26 3.53 9.54
C TYR A 669 8.95 2.87 10.73
N GLY A 670 10.16 2.32 10.50
CA GLY A 670 10.96 1.69 11.55
C GLY A 670 11.34 2.66 12.67
N LEU A 671 11.82 3.85 12.32
CA LEU A 671 12.20 4.87 13.32
C LEU A 671 11.00 5.34 14.15
N TYR A 672 9.84 5.55 13.54
CA TYR A 672 8.62 5.89 14.27
C TYR A 672 8.14 4.74 15.18
N ALA A 673 8.22 3.50 14.70
CA ALA A 673 7.86 2.34 15.51
C ALA A 673 8.81 2.14 16.70
N MET A 674 10.11 2.38 16.54
CA MET A 674 11.07 2.38 17.66
C MET A 674 10.70 3.44 18.70
N ARG A 675 10.35 4.64 18.26
CA ARG A 675 9.89 5.70 19.16
C ARG A 675 8.59 5.32 19.87
N ALA A 676 7.74 4.55 19.21
CA ALA A 676 6.51 4.01 19.79
C ALA A 676 6.74 2.73 20.63
N GLY A 677 7.98 2.38 20.96
CA GLY A 677 8.34 1.30 21.89
C GLY A 677 8.59 -0.08 21.24
N THR A 678 8.71 -0.18 19.93
CA THR A 678 8.99 -1.45 19.25
C THR A 678 10.49 -1.68 19.10
N SER A 679 10.97 -2.87 19.46
CA SER A 679 12.33 -3.31 19.19
C SER A 679 12.40 -3.97 17.82
N LEU A 680 13.23 -3.42 16.91
CA LEU A 680 13.33 -3.88 15.53
C LEU A 680 14.61 -4.71 15.32
N ALA A 681 14.47 -6.00 15.04
CA ALA A 681 15.58 -6.86 14.62
C ALA A 681 15.61 -7.00 13.08
N LYS A 682 14.46 -7.22 12.43
CA LYS A 682 14.29 -7.29 10.97
C LYS A 682 12.92 -6.75 10.60
N VAL A 683 12.89 -5.89 9.59
CA VAL A 683 11.67 -5.26 9.09
C VAL A 683 11.51 -5.65 7.63
N HIS A 684 10.45 -6.40 7.33
CA HIS A 684 10.10 -6.75 5.96
C HIS A 684 8.60 -6.60 5.76
N MET A 685 8.24 -5.92 4.69
CA MET A 685 6.86 -5.86 4.20
C MET A 685 6.55 -7.06 3.32
N TYR A 686 5.33 -7.57 3.41
CA TYR A 686 4.81 -8.58 2.50
C TYR A 686 3.31 -8.38 2.28
N PRO A 687 2.79 -8.82 1.12
CA PRO A 687 1.39 -8.68 0.81
C PRO A 687 0.55 -9.53 1.75
N GLN A 688 -0.35 -8.91 2.49
CA GLN A 688 -1.28 -9.60 3.37
C GLN A 688 -2.64 -8.89 3.37
N ARG A 689 -3.69 -9.63 3.70
CA ARG A 689 -4.99 -9.05 3.94
C ARG A 689 -5.04 -8.54 5.37
N ILE A 690 -5.40 -7.27 5.53
CA ILE A 690 -5.55 -6.62 6.84
C ILE A 690 -6.96 -6.07 7.00
N THR A 691 -7.30 -5.75 8.24
CA THR A 691 -8.50 -4.99 8.58
C THR A 691 -8.08 -3.63 9.12
N TYR A 692 -8.66 -2.56 8.57
CA TYR A 692 -8.47 -1.18 9.01
C TYR A 692 -9.79 -0.42 8.87
N GLN A 693 -10.24 0.26 9.92
CA GLN A 693 -11.49 1.05 9.92
C GLN A 693 -12.68 0.35 9.24
N ASN A 694 -13.07 -0.82 9.73
CA ASN A 694 -14.18 -1.63 9.19
C ASN A 694 -14.04 -2.10 7.73
N LYS A 695 -12.86 -2.00 7.14
CA LYS A 695 -12.55 -2.43 5.78
C LYS A 695 -11.47 -3.50 5.80
N SER A 696 -11.65 -4.55 5.00
CA SER A 696 -10.64 -5.60 4.82
C SER A 696 -10.12 -5.58 3.39
N PHE A 697 -8.81 -5.47 3.21
CA PHE A 697 -8.15 -5.31 1.92
C PHE A 697 -6.73 -5.86 1.96
N PHE A 698 -6.08 -6.01 0.79
CA PHE A 698 -4.69 -6.39 0.70
C PHE A 698 -3.77 -5.17 0.71
N LEU A 699 -2.77 -5.21 1.58
CA LEU A 699 -1.73 -4.20 1.65
C LEU A 699 -0.36 -4.89 1.75
N ASN A 700 0.65 -4.31 1.13
CA ASN A 700 2.05 -4.66 1.41
C ASN A 700 2.43 -3.98 2.73
N THR A 701 2.50 -4.75 3.81
CA THR A 701 2.63 -4.23 5.17
C THR A 701 3.35 -5.22 6.10
N TYR A 702 3.53 -4.83 7.34
CA TYR A 702 4.31 -5.55 8.35
C TYR A 702 3.48 -6.54 9.17
N LYS A 703 4.13 -7.59 9.71
CA LYS A 703 3.53 -8.44 10.76
C LYS A 703 3.42 -7.72 12.09
N ASP A 704 4.44 -6.95 12.43
CA ASP A 704 4.46 -6.17 13.66
C ASP A 704 3.31 -5.17 13.67
N GLU A 705 2.53 -5.16 14.76
CA GLU A 705 1.34 -4.34 14.88
C GLU A 705 1.66 -2.85 14.95
N THR A 706 2.74 -2.48 15.61
CA THR A 706 3.15 -1.07 15.75
C THR A 706 3.62 -0.51 14.41
N LEU A 707 4.45 -1.26 13.69
CA LEU A 707 4.86 -0.89 12.32
C LEU A 707 3.67 -0.76 11.39
N ARG A 708 2.74 -1.72 11.44
CA ARG A 708 1.51 -1.68 10.64
C ARG A 708 0.63 -0.49 11.01
N MET A 709 0.46 -0.20 12.30
CA MET A 709 -0.28 0.96 12.80
C MET A 709 0.32 2.27 12.29
N VAL A 710 1.64 2.44 12.40
CA VAL A 710 2.35 3.62 11.90
C VAL A 710 2.18 3.76 10.38
N GLN A 711 2.35 2.69 9.63
CA GLN A 711 2.19 2.71 8.17
C GLN A 711 0.75 3.06 7.77
N THR A 712 -0.25 2.38 8.33
CA THR A 712 -1.66 2.61 7.98
C THR A 712 -2.12 4.00 8.36
N TRP A 713 -1.69 4.52 9.51
CA TRP A 713 -1.96 5.89 9.92
C TRP A 713 -1.36 6.90 8.93
N LEU A 714 -0.09 6.76 8.56
CA LEU A 714 0.57 7.69 7.61
C LEU A 714 -0.08 7.65 6.22
N LEU A 715 -0.43 6.46 5.72
CA LEU A 715 -1.12 6.30 4.44
C LEU A 715 -2.51 6.95 4.46
N SER A 716 -3.29 6.66 5.50
CA SER A 716 -4.61 7.26 5.70
C SER A 716 -4.52 8.78 5.78
N SER A 717 -3.62 9.29 6.63
CA SER A 717 -3.42 10.72 6.84
C SER A 717 -3.11 11.46 5.52
N GLN A 718 -2.20 10.95 4.71
CA GLN A 718 -1.82 11.61 3.45
C GLN A 718 -2.93 11.53 2.40
N LEU A 719 -3.64 10.40 2.31
CA LEU A 719 -4.77 10.28 1.39
C LEU A 719 -5.95 11.15 1.81
N GLU A 720 -6.29 11.17 3.10
CA GLU A 720 -7.36 12.00 3.65
C GLU A 720 -7.07 13.50 3.47
N GLN A 721 -5.82 13.92 3.67
CA GLN A 721 -5.41 15.30 3.40
C GLN A 721 -5.54 15.67 1.93
N ALA A 722 -5.11 14.78 1.01
CA ALA A 722 -5.22 15.02 -0.43
C ALA A 722 -6.68 15.09 -0.89
N VAL A 723 -7.51 14.11 -0.51
CA VAL A 723 -8.95 14.07 -0.82
C VAL A 723 -9.68 15.25 -0.19
N GLY A 724 -9.34 15.58 1.05
CA GLY A 724 -9.95 16.66 1.81
C GLY A 724 -9.81 18.07 1.19
N ARG A 725 -8.88 18.25 0.22
CA ARG A 725 -8.73 19.52 -0.49
C ARG A 725 -9.95 19.88 -1.34
N ALA A 726 -10.70 18.90 -1.82
CA ALA A 726 -11.97 19.11 -2.51
C ALA A 726 -13.08 19.64 -1.61
N ARG A 727 -12.98 19.44 -0.28
CA ARG A 727 -13.98 19.82 0.72
C ARG A 727 -15.34 19.16 0.54
N LEU A 728 -15.34 17.86 0.27
CA LEU A 728 -16.51 17.04 -0.06
C LEU A 728 -17.67 17.10 0.93
N LEU A 729 -17.46 17.43 2.19
CA LEU A 729 -18.56 17.66 3.14
C LEU A 729 -19.45 18.85 2.75
N ARG A 730 -18.92 19.84 2.03
CA ARG A 730 -19.60 21.10 1.73
C ARG A 730 -19.82 21.34 0.24
N GLU A 731 -18.98 20.74 -0.59
CA GLU A 731 -18.94 20.96 -2.03
C GLU A 731 -19.41 19.69 -2.77
N ASP A 732 -20.23 19.89 -3.78
CA ASP A 732 -20.66 18.82 -4.68
C ASP A 732 -19.68 18.70 -5.84
N CYS A 733 -18.60 17.94 -5.62
CA CYS A 733 -17.56 17.68 -6.60
C CYS A 733 -17.12 16.22 -6.51
N ARG A 734 -16.31 15.79 -7.46
CA ARG A 734 -15.87 14.40 -7.59
C ARG A 734 -14.37 14.27 -7.32
N VAL A 735 -14.01 13.23 -6.57
CA VAL A 735 -12.60 12.89 -6.36
C VAL A 735 -12.35 11.48 -6.85
N PHE A 736 -11.43 11.36 -7.79
CA PHE A 736 -10.97 10.08 -8.34
C PHE A 736 -9.68 9.67 -7.65
N VAL A 737 -9.70 8.56 -6.92
CA VAL A 737 -8.54 8.08 -6.15
C VAL A 737 -7.97 6.84 -6.81
N TYR A 738 -6.73 6.91 -7.26
CA TYR A 738 -5.97 5.79 -7.82
C TYR A 738 -4.97 5.30 -6.77
N ALA A 739 -5.46 4.50 -5.82
CA ALA A 739 -4.67 3.99 -4.71
C ALA A 739 -5.23 2.67 -4.19
N GLY A 740 -4.36 1.75 -3.78
CA GLY A 740 -4.75 0.46 -3.20
C GLY A 740 -5.09 0.48 -1.71
N PHE A 741 -4.97 1.63 -1.04
CA PHE A 741 -5.36 1.81 0.37
C PHE A 741 -6.74 2.50 0.42
N PRO A 742 -7.75 1.91 1.09
CA PRO A 742 -9.13 2.40 1.02
C PRO A 742 -9.30 3.76 1.70
N VAL A 743 -9.96 4.66 0.99
CA VAL A 743 -10.42 5.95 1.51
C VAL A 743 -11.85 5.81 2.02
N GLU A 744 -12.23 6.66 2.95
CA GLU A 744 -13.56 6.67 3.54
C GLU A 744 -14.62 7.16 2.57
N GLN A 745 -15.84 6.58 2.66
CA GLN A 745 -16.99 6.90 1.80
C GLN A 745 -16.72 6.77 0.30
N ALA A 746 -15.68 6.03 -0.09
CA ALA A 746 -15.36 5.81 -1.49
C ALA A 746 -16.21 4.69 -2.10
N LYS A 747 -16.64 4.90 -3.34
CA LYS A 747 -17.15 3.84 -4.22
C LYS A 747 -15.95 3.15 -4.86
N TYR A 748 -15.74 1.86 -4.53
CA TYR A 748 -14.57 1.11 -5.00
C TYR A 748 -14.78 0.54 -6.39
N ILE A 749 -13.81 0.77 -7.29
CA ILE A 749 -13.81 0.31 -8.69
C ILE A 749 -12.62 -0.62 -8.89
N TYR A 750 -12.89 -1.85 -9.31
CA TYR A 750 -11.89 -2.91 -9.40
C TYR A 750 -11.28 -3.10 -10.79
N ARG A 751 -11.78 -2.38 -11.80
CA ARG A 751 -11.30 -2.43 -13.19
C ARG A 751 -11.19 -1.02 -13.77
N LEU A 752 -10.00 -0.69 -14.27
CA LEU A 752 -9.77 0.55 -15.00
C LEU A 752 -10.50 0.47 -16.36
N GLY A 753 -11.17 1.54 -16.77
CA GLY A 753 -11.82 1.65 -18.08
C GLY A 753 -13.31 1.26 -18.12
N VAL A 754 -13.91 0.83 -17.04
CA VAL A 754 -15.37 0.72 -16.95
C VAL A 754 -15.90 2.12 -16.61
N LYS A 755 -16.45 2.84 -17.60
CA LYS A 755 -17.32 3.98 -17.33
C LYS A 755 -18.60 3.39 -16.73
N GLU A 756 -18.85 3.63 -15.46
CA GLU A 756 -20.17 3.42 -14.92
C GLU A 756 -21.09 4.49 -15.56
N THR A 757 -22.00 4.05 -16.38
CA THR A 757 -23.23 4.80 -16.69
C THR A 757 -24.06 4.81 -15.40
N GLU A 758 -24.51 5.98 -14.98
CA GLU A 758 -25.30 6.41 -13.83
C GLU A 758 -26.17 5.36 -13.16
#